data_1b17dcb71053618a892a1c80ef9a9559
#
_entry.id   1b17dcb71053618a892a1c80ef9a9559
#
_cell.length_a   1.000
_cell.length_b   1.000
_cell.length_c   1.000
_cell.angle_alpha   90.00
_cell.angle_beta   90.00
_cell.angle_gamma   90.00
#
_symmetry.space_group_name_H-M   'P 1'
#
loop_
_entity.id
_entity.type
_entity.pdbx_description
1 polymer ?
#
loop_
_entity_poly.entity_id
_entity_poly.type
_entity_poly.pdbx_seq_one_letter_code
_entity_poly.pdbx_strand_id
1 'polypeptide(L)'
;VFGENEDQPLSASAAKKAFAGLMQRIHFLTELKQSMEEVAYGYIEVANENMVRAIREITASRGHDARDHILSCFGGAGGQHACAIARALGISRIFISRFAGVLSAYGMGLANVAVDKEEPVPLQKETDLQQRLQVLAEKAVAELKRKGNFTLKVQRYLNMRYEGSDTTLMVKESADEEFTESFRKMHHREFGFNPPERNILVEAIQVRAEGKSPHPPQTPLPKGDRNRVPLSRKSCYFSVGWQETPVYLLESLTAGQVLEGPAIIIQNTSTILIEPSCIAKITIFGDVEIEVQALPIQPVGTELDAVQLSLFGSRFMSIAEQMGRVLQRTAVSTNIKERLDFSCAIFGPEGDLVANAPHQPVHLGSMGEAVRQQIKLNAHPIEEGEVWVTNHPATGGSHLPDITVITPVVQEGRKIFFVASRGHHADIGGTTPGSMPPFSQSLAEEGVCIKTFKLVQNGEFQESGVAKILKDAGTRTLADNLSDLKAQVSANHRGITLLNELVQLHSLKVVQAYMKHLRDNAGQSVRALLKKLGGKKEKTVCLKAEDFMDDGSRIALTVRIDTVSGSACFDFSGTSMELPNNLNTPRAVTLSAILYCLRCLVDSNIPLNQGCLEPVEVLIEEGSLLAPSDKAAVAAGNVLTSQRITDVIFKAFKACAASQGCMNNLTFGNDQFAYYETIAGGAGAGPGWHGQSAVHTHM
;
A
#
# COMPACT_ATOMS: atom_id res chain seq x y z
N VAL A 1 7.37 13.68 32.59
CA VAL A 1 7.70 13.36 33.98
C VAL A 1 7.20 11.97 34.27
N PHE A 2 8.05 11.11 34.84
CA PHE A 2 7.77 9.72 35.17
C PHE A 2 7.96 9.44 36.63
N GLY A 3 7.62 8.25 37.10
CA GLY A 3 7.64 7.83 38.50
C GLY A 3 6.28 7.96 39.18
N GLU A 4 6.09 7.20 40.27
CA GLU A 4 4.83 7.15 41.02
C GLU A 4 4.42 8.54 41.56
N ASN A 5 5.40 9.43 41.82
CA ASN A 5 5.18 10.79 42.34
C ASN A 5 5.40 11.88 41.30
N GLU A 6 5.49 11.53 39.99
CA GLU A 6 5.80 12.47 38.92
C GLU A 6 7.11 13.24 39.08
N ASP A 7 8.07 12.66 39.79
CA ASP A 7 9.33 13.27 40.23
C ASP A 7 10.54 12.89 39.36
N GLN A 8 10.34 12.05 38.32
CA GLN A 8 11.39 11.59 37.42
C GLN A 8 11.35 12.35 36.08
N PRO A 9 12.11 13.46 35.94
CA PRO A 9 12.16 14.21 34.68
C PRO A 9 12.91 13.45 33.60
N LEU A 10 12.56 13.69 32.36
CA LEU A 10 13.33 13.19 31.19
C LEU A 10 14.73 13.79 31.24
N SER A 11 15.74 12.93 31.04
CA SER A 11 17.14 13.35 31.01
C SER A 11 17.53 13.92 29.64
N ALA A 12 17.52 15.24 29.49
CA ALA A 12 17.98 15.91 28.29
C ALA A 12 19.46 15.61 27.97
N SER A 13 20.30 15.39 29.00
CA SER A 13 21.71 15.03 28.80
C SER A 13 21.88 13.63 28.23
N ALA A 14 21.07 12.66 28.68
CA ALA A 14 21.07 11.31 28.12
C ALA A 14 20.58 11.29 26.68
N ALA A 15 19.53 12.04 26.34
CA ALA A 15 19.04 12.20 24.98
C ALA A 15 20.13 12.81 24.06
N LYS A 16 20.76 13.91 24.48
CA LYS A 16 21.87 14.54 23.73
C LYS A 16 23.03 13.56 23.48
N LYS A 17 23.41 12.77 24.48
CA LYS A 17 24.46 11.75 24.34
C LYS A 17 24.07 10.66 23.33
N ALA A 18 22.82 10.20 23.36
CA ALA A 18 22.34 9.21 22.41
C ALA A 18 22.33 9.75 20.97
N PHE A 19 21.84 10.98 20.76
CA PHE A 19 21.88 11.63 19.46
C PHE A 19 23.30 11.90 18.95
N ALA A 20 24.23 12.29 19.81
CA ALA A 20 25.65 12.47 19.43
C ALA A 20 26.26 11.15 18.92
N GLY A 21 26.00 10.02 19.58
CA GLY A 21 26.41 8.69 19.10
C GLY A 21 25.79 8.31 17.76
N LEU A 22 24.51 8.65 17.57
CA LEU A 22 23.81 8.42 16.30
C LEU A 22 24.41 9.27 15.17
N MET A 23 24.67 10.55 15.40
CA MET A 23 25.31 11.44 14.42
C MET A 23 26.68 10.93 13.97
N GLN A 24 27.52 10.42 14.90
CA GLN A 24 28.80 9.81 14.56
C GLN A 24 28.61 8.62 13.61
N ARG A 25 27.62 7.79 13.84
CA ARG A 25 27.29 6.67 12.96
C ARG A 25 26.78 7.12 11.60
N ILE A 26 25.90 8.12 11.55
CA ILE A 26 25.39 8.71 10.29
C ILE A 26 26.57 9.28 9.50
N HIS A 27 27.38 10.10 10.12
CA HIS A 27 28.57 10.71 9.46
C HIS A 27 29.54 9.63 8.93
N PHE A 28 29.82 8.58 9.71
CA PHE A 28 30.68 7.48 9.30
C PHE A 28 30.11 6.72 8.08
N LEU A 29 28.80 6.54 8.00
CA LEU A 29 28.13 5.77 6.94
C LEU A 29 27.85 6.59 5.67
N THR A 30 27.63 7.91 5.82
CA THR A 30 27.11 8.76 4.72
C THR A 30 28.02 9.93 4.37
N GLU A 31 29.05 10.19 5.18
CA GLU A 31 29.91 11.39 5.11
C GLU A 31 29.16 12.73 5.27
N LEU A 32 27.86 12.69 5.52
CA LEU A 32 27.01 13.88 5.71
C LEU A 32 27.30 14.53 7.07
N LYS A 33 27.39 15.85 7.09
CA LYS A 33 27.51 16.67 8.30
C LYS A 33 26.17 17.33 8.59
N GLN A 34 25.39 16.74 9.48
CA GLN A 34 24.12 17.27 9.95
C GLN A 34 24.27 17.71 11.42
N SER A 35 23.52 18.72 11.84
CA SER A 35 23.43 19.09 13.26
C SER A 35 22.56 18.07 14.02
N MET A 36 22.68 18.09 15.36
CA MET A 36 21.87 17.22 16.22
C MET A 36 20.37 17.54 16.07
N GLU A 37 20.06 18.81 15.94
CA GLU A 37 18.73 19.34 15.77
C GLU A 37 18.09 18.88 14.47
N GLU A 38 18.82 18.97 13.36
CA GLU A 38 18.37 18.49 12.06
C GLU A 38 18.08 16.99 12.08
N VAL A 39 18.98 16.20 12.68
CA VAL A 39 18.74 14.75 12.82
C VAL A 39 17.50 14.46 13.70
N ALA A 40 17.40 15.12 14.85
CA ALA A 40 16.25 14.92 15.76
C ALA A 40 14.93 15.35 15.13
N TYR A 41 14.93 16.48 14.42
CA TYR A 41 13.75 16.97 13.70
C TYR A 41 13.37 16.04 12.54
N GLY A 42 14.34 15.50 11.82
CA GLY A 42 14.13 14.51 10.77
C GLY A 42 13.40 13.25 11.24
N TYR A 43 13.68 12.78 12.45
CA TYR A 43 12.90 11.67 13.04
C TYR A 43 11.43 12.03 13.25
N ILE A 44 11.13 13.27 13.65
CA ILE A 44 9.76 13.77 13.81
C ILE A 44 9.08 13.85 12.44
N GLU A 45 9.77 14.34 11.41
CA GLU A 45 9.24 14.41 10.04
C GLU A 45 8.89 13.02 9.50
N VAL A 46 9.77 12.03 9.69
CA VAL A 46 9.52 10.64 9.28
C VAL A 46 8.32 10.04 10.05
N ALA A 47 8.23 10.30 11.36
CA ALA A 47 7.09 9.85 12.16
C ALA A 47 5.77 10.49 11.68
N ASN A 48 5.78 11.79 11.38
CA ASN A 48 4.62 12.50 10.84
C ASN A 48 4.20 11.92 9.47
N GLU A 49 5.14 11.66 8.56
CA GLU A 49 4.83 11.08 7.25
C GLU A 49 4.21 9.69 7.37
N ASN A 50 4.66 8.85 8.30
CA ASN A 50 4.05 7.56 8.57
C ASN A 50 2.59 7.68 9.05
N MET A 51 2.29 8.67 9.90
CA MET A 51 0.92 8.96 10.33
C MET A 51 0.07 9.52 9.19
N VAL A 52 0.63 10.41 8.38
CA VAL A 52 -0.01 10.97 7.17
C VAL A 52 -0.38 9.87 6.19
N ARG A 53 0.53 8.91 5.97
CA ARG A 53 0.29 7.75 5.10
C ARG A 53 -0.92 6.93 5.57
N ALA A 54 -1.00 6.62 6.85
CA ALA A 54 -2.14 5.88 7.42
C ALA A 54 -3.47 6.64 7.25
N ILE A 55 -3.47 7.95 7.45
CA ILE A 55 -4.67 8.79 7.27
C ILE A 55 -5.07 8.83 5.79
N ARG A 56 -4.12 9.04 4.87
CA ARG A 56 -4.39 9.01 3.42
C ARG A 56 -4.95 7.67 2.97
N GLU A 57 -4.42 6.58 3.49
CA GLU A 57 -4.91 5.24 3.15
C GLU A 57 -6.40 5.09 3.52
N ILE A 58 -6.79 5.46 4.73
CA ILE A 58 -8.18 5.34 5.20
C ILE A 58 -9.10 6.33 4.47
N THR A 59 -8.70 7.57 4.27
CA THR A 59 -9.55 8.59 3.61
C THR A 59 -9.73 8.26 2.13
N ALA A 60 -8.65 7.96 1.42
CA ALA A 60 -8.71 7.55 0.02
C ALA A 60 -9.50 6.25 -0.14
N SER A 61 -9.35 5.32 0.81
CA SER A 61 -10.11 4.06 0.82
C SER A 61 -11.61 4.25 0.97
N ARG A 62 -12.07 5.37 1.45
CA ARG A 62 -13.49 5.71 1.58
C ARG A 62 -13.95 6.79 0.60
N GLY A 63 -13.14 7.11 -0.41
CA GLY A 63 -13.44 8.11 -1.42
C GLY A 63 -13.50 9.56 -0.90
N HIS A 64 -12.83 9.85 0.23
CA HIS A 64 -12.80 11.19 0.82
C HIS A 64 -11.49 11.92 0.50
N ASP A 65 -11.58 13.18 0.09
CA ASP A 65 -10.43 14.07 0.04
C ASP A 65 -10.17 14.64 1.44
N ALA A 66 -8.98 14.41 1.98
CA ALA A 66 -8.62 14.91 3.30
C ALA A 66 -8.69 16.44 3.40
N ARG A 67 -8.47 17.16 2.30
CA ARG A 67 -8.49 18.63 2.23
C ARG A 67 -9.84 19.24 2.57
N ASP A 68 -10.92 18.51 2.34
CA ASP A 68 -12.29 18.95 2.60
C ASP A 68 -12.73 18.70 4.06
N HIS A 69 -11.82 18.21 4.90
CA HIS A 69 -12.13 17.79 6.26
C HIS A 69 -11.40 18.62 7.32
N ILE A 70 -11.86 18.50 8.54
CA ILE A 70 -11.20 19.03 9.74
C ILE A 70 -10.43 17.88 10.41
N LEU A 71 -9.17 18.11 10.77
CA LEU A 71 -8.41 17.14 11.53
C LEU A 71 -8.86 17.17 13.00
N SER A 72 -9.61 16.18 13.43
CA SER A 72 -9.92 16.01 14.87
C SER A 72 -8.79 15.22 15.54
N CYS A 73 -8.13 15.85 16.50
CA CYS A 73 -6.98 15.29 17.19
C CYS A 73 -7.27 15.00 18.64
N PHE A 74 -6.84 13.84 19.15
CA PHE A 74 -7.00 13.41 20.52
C PHE A 74 -5.83 12.52 21.00
N GLY A 75 -5.79 12.24 22.31
CA GLY A 75 -4.70 11.54 22.98
C GLY A 75 -3.67 12.50 23.56
N GLY A 76 -2.82 12.01 24.45
CA GLY A 76 -1.85 12.83 25.20
C GLY A 76 -0.79 13.50 24.32
N ALA A 77 -0.32 12.81 23.29
CA ALA A 77 0.75 13.28 22.39
C ALA A 77 0.25 13.76 21.02
N GLY A 78 -0.98 13.43 20.63
CA GLY A 78 -1.50 13.73 19.27
C GLY A 78 -1.40 15.21 18.93
N GLY A 79 -1.68 16.10 19.86
CA GLY A 79 -1.60 17.55 19.67
C GLY A 79 -0.19 18.08 19.33
N GLN A 80 0.87 17.30 19.56
CA GLN A 80 2.24 17.69 19.21
C GLN A 80 2.53 17.51 17.71
N HIS A 81 1.78 16.66 17.02
CA HIS A 81 1.94 16.32 15.62
C HIS A 81 0.88 16.94 14.71
N ALA A 82 -0.21 17.45 15.29
CA ALA A 82 -1.41 17.82 14.56
C ALA A 82 -1.18 18.88 13.47
N CYS A 83 -0.38 19.91 13.73
CA CYS A 83 -0.10 20.99 12.76
C CYS A 83 0.69 20.46 11.56
N ALA A 84 1.74 19.68 11.81
CA ALA A 84 2.57 19.09 10.74
C ALA A 84 1.76 18.10 9.89
N ILE A 85 0.94 17.24 10.51
CA ILE A 85 0.07 16.29 9.82
C ILE A 85 -0.98 17.00 8.98
N ALA A 86 -1.67 18.01 9.53
CA ALA A 86 -2.67 18.78 8.79
C ALA A 86 -2.06 19.47 7.57
N ARG A 87 -0.89 20.09 7.72
CA ARG A 87 -0.15 20.72 6.63
C ARG A 87 0.21 19.73 5.52
N ALA A 88 0.73 18.56 5.88
CA ALA A 88 1.10 17.51 4.92
C ALA A 88 -0.11 16.90 4.18
N LEU A 89 -1.30 16.90 4.81
CA LEU A 89 -2.56 16.45 4.22
C LEU A 89 -3.29 17.56 3.45
N GLY A 90 -2.84 18.81 3.54
CA GLY A 90 -3.53 19.97 2.97
C GLY A 90 -4.78 20.38 3.75
N ILE A 91 -4.94 19.93 4.99
CA ILE A 91 -6.04 20.28 5.88
C ILE A 91 -5.76 21.65 6.49
N SER A 92 -6.69 22.58 6.35
CA SER A 92 -6.55 23.97 6.85
C SER A 92 -6.99 24.16 8.29
N ARG A 93 -7.75 23.22 8.87
CA ARG A 93 -8.33 23.36 10.19
C ARG A 93 -8.14 22.12 11.05
N ILE A 94 -7.78 22.33 12.33
CA ILE A 94 -7.64 21.28 13.34
C ILE A 94 -8.59 21.59 14.49
N PHE A 95 -9.20 20.57 15.05
CA PHE A 95 -10.00 20.63 16.27
C PHE A 95 -9.41 19.71 17.33
N ILE A 96 -9.14 20.26 18.52
CA ILE A 96 -8.62 19.52 19.69
C ILE A 96 -9.55 19.80 20.87
N SER A 97 -10.25 18.76 21.31
CA SER A 97 -11.13 18.89 22.47
C SER A 97 -10.33 19.17 23.75
N ARG A 98 -10.91 19.96 24.63
CA ARG A 98 -10.37 20.13 25.99
C ARG A 98 -10.22 18.83 26.77
N PHE A 99 -10.90 17.77 26.33
CA PHE A 99 -10.81 16.42 26.89
C PHE A 99 -9.91 15.50 26.04
N ALA A 100 -9.09 16.05 25.16
CA ALA A 100 -8.32 15.27 24.18
C ALA A 100 -7.54 14.11 24.81
N GLY A 101 -6.92 14.31 26.00
CA GLY A 101 -6.17 13.28 26.69
C GLY A 101 -7.00 12.11 27.24
N VAL A 102 -8.33 12.29 27.38
CA VAL A 102 -9.29 11.30 27.90
C VAL A 102 -10.54 11.19 27.03
N LEU A 103 -10.45 11.59 25.75
CA LEU A 103 -11.61 11.73 24.86
C LEU A 103 -12.38 10.42 24.69
N SER A 104 -11.72 9.28 24.68
CA SER A 104 -12.37 7.98 24.57
C SER A 104 -13.27 7.69 25.79
N ALA A 105 -12.77 7.97 27.00
CA ALA A 105 -13.56 7.80 28.22
C ALA A 105 -14.73 8.80 28.29
N TYR A 106 -14.48 10.05 27.88
CA TYR A 106 -15.51 11.08 27.77
C TYR A 106 -16.60 10.66 26.75
N GLY A 107 -16.20 10.15 25.58
CA GLY A 107 -17.10 9.65 24.56
C GLY A 107 -17.93 8.46 25.03
N MET A 108 -17.33 7.52 25.77
CA MET A 108 -18.09 6.41 26.40
C MET A 108 -19.14 6.92 27.39
N GLY A 109 -18.83 7.95 28.17
CA GLY A 109 -19.77 8.58 29.09
C GLY A 109 -20.94 9.29 28.38
N LEU A 110 -20.72 9.74 27.14
CA LEU A 110 -21.74 10.39 26.31
C LEU A 110 -22.49 9.40 25.37
N ALA A 111 -22.01 8.15 25.29
CA ALA A 111 -22.57 7.19 24.35
C ALA A 111 -24.06 6.89 24.67
N ASN A 112 -24.86 6.84 23.61
CA ASN A 112 -26.23 6.38 23.71
C ASN A 112 -26.26 4.88 23.98
N VAL A 113 -27.25 4.43 24.72
CA VAL A 113 -27.52 2.99 24.84
C VAL A 113 -28.14 2.53 23.51
N ALA A 114 -27.50 1.57 22.85
CA ALA A 114 -27.98 1.08 21.56
C ALA A 114 -28.27 -0.42 21.59
N VAL A 115 -29.19 -0.83 20.74
CA VAL A 115 -29.50 -2.23 20.41
C VAL A 115 -29.48 -2.34 18.89
N ASP A 116 -28.58 -3.15 18.37
CA ASP A 116 -28.50 -3.50 16.96
C ASP A 116 -29.16 -4.87 16.74
N LYS A 117 -29.98 -4.97 15.70
CA LYS A 117 -30.57 -6.22 15.23
C LYS A 117 -30.31 -6.33 13.73
N GLU A 118 -29.88 -7.52 13.33
CA GLU A 118 -29.62 -7.83 11.93
C GLU A 118 -30.31 -9.14 11.56
N GLU A 119 -30.78 -9.23 10.33
CA GLU A 119 -31.42 -10.42 9.79
C GLU A 119 -31.02 -10.58 8.32
N PRO A 120 -30.50 -11.75 7.91
CA PRO A 120 -30.15 -11.99 6.51
C PRO A 120 -31.41 -12.05 5.63
N VAL A 121 -31.27 -11.58 4.39
CA VAL A 121 -32.33 -11.59 3.39
C VAL A 121 -31.99 -12.65 2.35
N PRO A 122 -32.84 -13.69 2.17
CA PRO A 122 -32.67 -14.63 1.06
C PRO A 122 -32.78 -13.91 -0.28
N LEU A 123 -31.86 -14.16 -1.21
CA LEU A 123 -31.66 -13.46 -2.48
C LEU A 123 -32.86 -13.46 -3.45
N GLN A 124 -34.03 -13.96 -3.06
CA GLN A 124 -35.12 -14.27 -3.99
C GLN A 124 -36.43 -13.49 -3.87
N LYS A 125 -36.60 -12.53 -2.99
CA LYS A 125 -37.88 -11.75 -2.98
C LYS A 125 -37.75 -10.35 -2.35
N GLU A 126 -37.96 -9.32 -3.16
CA GLU A 126 -38.08 -7.88 -2.76
C GLU A 126 -39.35 -7.56 -1.95
N THR A 127 -40.34 -8.46 -1.87
CA THR A 127 -41.71 -8.15 -1.56
C THR A 127 -42.06 -7.90 -0.08
N ASP A 128 -41.08 -7.97 0.84
CA ASP A 128 -41.42 -7.87 2.28
C ASP A 128 -40.40 -7.14 3.16
N LEU A 129 -39.46 -6.40 2.56
CA LEU A 129 -38.36 -5.72 3.30
C LEU A 129 -38.90 -4.69 4.31
N GLN A 130 -39.90 -3.92 3.97
CA GLN A 130 -40.46 -2.90 4.85
C GLN A 130 -41.16 -3.51 6.08
N GLN A 131 -41.91 -4.56 5.90
CA GLN A 131 -42.57 -5.27 7.01
C GLN A 131 -41.53 -5.94 7.90
N ARG A 132 -40.51 -6.57 7.33
CA ARG A 132 -39.39 -7.19 8.08
C ARG A 132 -38.58 -6.16 8.87
N LEU A 133 -38.26 -5.02 8.27
CA LEU A 133 -37.61 -3.88 8.94
C LEU A 133 -38.46 -3.36 10.11
N GLN A 134 -39.78 -3.30 9.95
CA GLN A 134 -40.69 -2.87 11.01
C GLN A 134 -40.69 -3.88 12.18
N VAL A 135 -40.79 -5.15 11.90
CA VAL A 135 -40.76 -6.22 12.94
C VAL A 135 -39.43 -6.21 13.67
N LEU A 136 -38.32 -6.03 12.92
CA LEU A 136 -36.98 -5.99 13.49
C LEU A 136 -36.78 -4.72 14.37
N ALA A 137 -37.39 -3.60 13.96
CA ALA A 137 -37.38 -2.35 14.73
C ALA A 137 -38.16 -2.51 16.06
N GLU A 138 -39.32 -3.17 16.04
CA GLU A 138 -40.10 -3.47 17.24
C GLU A 138 -39.33 -4.34 18.23
N LYS A 139 -38.65 -5.38 17.74
CA LYS A 139 -37.78 -6.23 18.56
C LYS A 139 -36.61 -5.43 19.19
N ALA A 140 -35.93 -4.55 18.41
CA ALA A 140 -34.85 -3.74 18.89
C ALA A 140 -35.32 -2.74 19.97
N VAL A 141 -36.45 -2.07 19.73
CA VAL A 141 -37.07 -1.13 20.66
C VAL A 141 -37.54 -1.83 21.94
N ALA A 142 -38.13 -3.01 21.83
CA ALA A 142 -38.57 -3.79 23.00
C ALA A 142 -37.39 -4.19 23.89
N GLU A 143 -36.27 -4.58 23.30
CA GLU A 143 -35.07 -4.91 24.04
C GLU A 143 -34.44 -3.65 24.67
N LEU A 144 -34.38 -2.51 23.95
CA LEU A 144 -33.87 -1.27 24.49
C LEU A 144 -34.67 -0.74 25.68
N LYS A 145 -36.01 -0.86 25.61
CA LYS A 145 -36.93 -0.50 26.73
C LYS A 145 -36.68 -1.32 28.00
N ARG A 146 -36.17 -2.55 27.88
CA ARG A 146 -35.80 -3.36 29.05
C ARG A 146 -34.54 -2.85 29.75
N LYS A 147 -33.69 -2.11 29.02
CA LYS A 147 -32.44 -1.51 29.55
C LYS A 147 -32.67 -0.17 30.24
N GLY A 148 -33.84 0.46 30.05
CA GLY A 148 -34.20 1.73 30.67
C GLY A 148 -35.28 2.51 29.91
N ASN A 149 -35.66 3.64 30.50
CA ASN A 149 -36.61 4.56 29.84
C ASN A 149 -35.86 5.66 29.13
N PHE A 150 -35.80 5.59 27.82
CA PHE A 150 -35.01 6.50 26.97
C PHE A 150 -35.91 7.23 25.97
N THR A 151 -35.45 8.41 25.52
CA THR A 151 -35.95 9.00 24.28
C THR A 151 -35.39 8.18 23.10
N LEU A 152 -36.31 7.54 22.36
CA LEU A 152 -35.95 6.57 21.35
C LEU A 152 -35.69 7.20 19.99
N LYS A 153 -34.63 6.74 19.33
CA LYS A 153 -34.37 6.98 17.90
C LYS A 153 -34.14 5.64 17.23
N VAL A 154 -34.83 5.37 16.14
CA VAL A 154 -34.69 4.14 15.36
C VAL A 154 -34.09 4.50 14.00
N GLN A 155 -33.10 3.76 13.61
CA GLN A 155 -32.43 3.88 12.30
C GLN A 155 -32.50 2.53 11.61
N ARG A 156 -32.81 2.54 10.32
CA ARG A 156 -32.93 1.35 9.49
C ARG A 156 -31.85 1.37 8.42
N TYR A 157 -31.33 0.21 8.10
CA TYR A 157 -30.25 0.03 7.13
C TYR A 157 -30.52 -1.20 6.27
N LEU A 158 -30.07 -1.15 5.02
CA LEU A 158 -29.95 -2.32 4.14
C LEU A 158 -28.49 -2.53 3.80
N ASN A 159 -28.02 -3.76 3.94
CA ASN A 159 -26.73 -4.18 3.41
C ASN A 159 -26.94 -4.57 1.94
N MET A 160 -26.43 -3.74 1.02
CA MET A 160 -26.71 -3.82 -0.41
C MET A 160 -25.42 -4.00 -1.22
N ARG A 161 -25.52 -4.74 -2.31
CA ARG A 161 -24.43 -4.89 -3.29
C ARG A 161 -24.95 -5.03 -4.71
N TYR A 162 -24.08 -4.87 -5.69
CA TYR A 162 -24.40 -5.31 -7.05
C TYR A 162 -24.27 -6.82 -7.18
N GLU A 163 -25.08 -7.42 -8.03
CA GLU A 163 -24.97 -8.83 -8.42
C GLU A 163 -23.59 -9.10 -9.02
N GLY A 164 -22.93 -10.20 -8.55
CA GLY A 164 -21.55 -10.51 -8.93
C GLY A 164 -20.47 -9.68 -8.22
N SER A 165 -20.84 -8.86 -7.21
CA SER A 165 -19.89 -8.17 -6.31
C SER A 165 -20.07 -8.73 -4.90
N ASP A 166 -18.95 -8.92 -4.19
CA ASP A 166 -18.98 -9.37 -2.78
C ASP A 166 -18.87 -8.21 -1.78
N THR A 167 -18.67 -6.98 -2.28
CA THR A 167 -18.59 -5.80 -1.43
C THR A 167 -19.98 -5.26 -1.14
N THR A 168 -20.42 -5.43 0.09
CA THR A 168 -21.66 -4.83 0.58
C THR A 168 -21.46 -3.43 1.11
N LEU A 169 -22.42 -2.55 0.85
CA LEU A 169 -22.51 -1.22 1.46
C LEU A 169 -23.72 -1.17 2.38
N MET A 170 -23.51 -0.67 3.59
CA MET A 170 -24.59 -0.45 4.56
C MET A 170 -25.24 0.90 4.28
N VAL A 171 -26.41 0.84 3.65
CA VAL A 171 -27.18 2.01 3.24
C VAL A 171 -28.22 2.36 4.29
N LYS A 172 -28.17 3.59 4.79
CA LYS A 172 -29.12 4.09 5.77
C LYS A 172 -30.39 4.56 5.09
N GLU A 173 -31.55 4.30 5.73
CA GLU A 173 -32.83 4.87 5.32
C GLU A 173 -32.79 6.41 5.32
N SER A 174 -33.21 7.02 4.22
CA SER A 174 -33.38 8.45 4.07
C SER A 174 -34.85 8.81 3.93
N ALA A 175 -35.26 9.97 4.42
CA ALA A 175 -36.62 10.47 4.22
C ALA A 175 -36.84 10.99 2.79
N ASP A 176 -35.76 11.38 2.12
CA ASP A 176 -35.80 12.12 0.85
C ASP A 176 -35.44 11.24 -0.36
N GLU A 177 -35.01 9.99 -0.13
CA GLU A 177 -34.42 9.18 -1.20
C GLU A 177 -34.61 7.66 -0.95
N GLU A 178 -34.87 6.92 -2.02
CA GLU A 178 -34.95 5.46 -1.96
C GLU A 178 -33.59 4.80 -1.70
N PHE A 179 -33.59 3.63 -1.04
CA PHE A 179 -32.37 2.89 -0.75
C PHE A 179 -31.50 2.61 -1.97
N THR A 180 -32.11 2.28 -3.10
CA THR A 180 -31.40 1.98 -4.35
C THR A 180 -30.66 3.19 -4.89
N GLU A 181 -31.23 4.37 -4.80
CA GLU A 181 -30.59 5.60 -5.26
C GLU A 181 -29.47 6.05 -4.29
N SER A 182 -29.74 5.98 -2.99
CA SER A 182 -28.72 6.18 -1.95
C SER A 182 -27.55 5.22 -2.09
N PHE A 183 -27.82 3.95 -2.41
CA PHE A 183 -26.79 2.96 -2.72
C PHE A 183 -25.95 3.35 -3.93
N ARG A 184 -26.58 3.73 -5.06
CA ARG A 184 -25.87 4.16 -6.27
C ARG A 184 -24.96 5.34 -6.03
N LYS A 185 -25.42 6.34 -5.29
CA LYS A 185 -24.63 7.52 -4.93
C LYS A 185 -23.45 7.14 -4.04
N MET A 186 -23.67 6.28 -3.04
CA MET A 186 -22.63 5.79 -2.15
C MET A 186 -21.59 4.96 -2.93
N HIS A 187 -22.05 4.05 -3.78
CA HIS A 187 -21.19 3.21 -4.62
C HIS A 187 -20.35 4.08 -5.59
N HIS A 188 -20.98 5.04 -6.26
CA HIS A 188 -20.27 5.96 -7.15
C HIS A 188 -19.20 6.78 -6.39
N ARG A 189 -19.53 7.26 -5.20
CA ARG A 189 -18.57 8.01 -4.37
C ARG A 189 -17.40 7.15 -3.93
N GLU A 190 -17.64 5.87 -3.56
CA GLU A 190 -16.59 4.98 -3.07
C GLU A 190 -15.77 4.33 -4.19
N PHE A 191 -16.39 4.05 -5.33
CA PHE A 191 -15.78 3.26 -6.40
C PHE A 191 -15.58 4.02 -7.71
N GLY A 192 -16.13 5.24 -7.83
CA GLY A 192 -15.99 6.08 -9.01
C GLY A 192 -16.90 5.73 -10.20
N PHE A 193 -17.70 4.69 -10.10
CA PHE A 193 -18.63 4.24 -11.16
C PHE A 193 -19.81 3.48 -10.61
N ASN A 194 -20.86 3.31 -11.43
CA ASN A 194 -21.97 2.41 -11.17
C ASN A 194 -22.12 1.44 -12.35
N PRO A 195 -22.21 0.13 -12.13
CA PRO A 195 -22.51 -0.84 -13.20
C PRO A 195 -23.96 -0.68 -13.68
N PRO A 196 -24.21 -0.21 -14.94
CA PRO A 196 -25.57 0.13 -15.37
C PRO A 196 -26.47 -1.10 -15.62
N GLU A 197 -25.85 -2.25 -15.88
CA GLU A 197 -26.56 -3.48 -16.29
C GLU A 197 -26.69 -4.52 -15.18
N ARG A 198 -26.24 -4.21 -13.94
CA ARG A 198 -26.26 -5.16 -12.83
C ARG A 198 -27.40 -4.87 -11.87
N ASN A 199 -28.05 -5.95 -11.42
CA ASN A 199 -29.07 -5.88 -10.38
C ASN A 199 -28.44 -5.48 -9.04
N ILE A 200 -29.24 -4.78 -8.21
CA ILE A 200 -28.86 -4.47 -6.83
C ILE A 200 -29.52 -5.54 -5.94
N LEU A 201 -28.73 -6.18 -5.11
CA LEU A 201 -29.16 -7.23 -4.19
C LEU A 201 -29.11 -6.70 -2.75
N VAL A 202 -30.05 -7.15 -1.91
CA VAL A 202 -30.06 -6.90 -0.47
C VAL A 202 -29.66 -8.19 0.23
N GLU A 203 -28.58 -8.16 1.01
CA GLU A 203 -28.08 -9.33 1.73
C GLU A 203 -28.61 -9.42 3.16
N ALA A 204 -28.73 -8.28 3.82
CA ALA A 204 -29.25 -8.21 5.18
C ALA A 204 -30.01 -6.91 5.43
N ILE A 205 -30.96 -6.97 6.35
CA ILE A 205 -31.60 -5.82 6.95
C ILE A 205 -31.04 -5.60 8.35
N GLN A 206 -30.79 -4.35 8.70
CA GLN A 206 -30.29 -3.99 10.02
C GLN A 206 -31.10 -2.85 10.60
N VAL A 207 -31.39 -2.93 11.89
CA VAL A 207 -32.05 -1.88 12.66
C VAL A 207 -31.25 -1.58 13.90
N ARG A 208 -31.00 -0.28 14.10
CA ARG A 208 -30.40 0.26 15.31
C ARG A 208 -31.42 1.08 16.07
N ALA A 209 -31.76 0.64 17.28
CA ALA A 209 -32.54 1.40 18.23
C ALA A 209 -31.60 2.06 19.23
N GLU A 210 -31.63 3.38 19.31
CA GLU A 210 -30.81 4.19 20.23
C GLU A 210 -31.68 4.84 21.29
N GLY A 211 -31.27 4.69 22.53
CA GLY A 211 -31.80 5.41 23.67
C GLY A 211 -30.89 6.59 24.01
N LYS A 212 -31.36 7.82 23.84
CA LYS A 212 -30.58 9.03 24.13
C LYS A 212 -30.21 9.09 25.60
N SER A 213 -28.91 9.08 25.87
CA SER A 213 -28.35 9.30 27.22
C SER A 213 -28.39 10.81 27.55
N PRO A 214 -28.61 11.18 28.83
CA PRO A 214 -28.51 12.57 29.25
C PRO A 214 -27.06 13.04 29.11
N HIS A 215 -26.83 14.11 28.39
CA HIS A 215 -25.52 14.73 28.30
C HIS A 215 -25.36 15.76 29.44
N PRO A 216 -24.22 15.77 30.15
CA PRO A 216 -23.93 16.82 31.11
C PRO A 216 -23.91 18.19 30.41
N PRO A 217 -24.49 19.23 30.99
CA PRO A 217 -24.47 20.55 30.40
C PRO A 217 -23.03 21.03 30.25
N GLN A 218 -22.69 21.53 29.09
CA GLN A 218 -21.40 22.16 28.87
C GLN A 218 -21.44 23.58 29.43
N THR A 219 -20.53 23.89 30.34
CA THR A 219 -20.42 25.24 30.92
C THR A 219 -19.48 26.09 30.06
N PRO A 220 -19.96 27.19 29.46
CA PRO A 220 -19.11 28.10 28.73
C PRO A 220 -18.03 28.72 29.61
N LEU A 221 -16.84 28.86 29.02
CA LEU A 221 -15.76 29.60 29.68
C LEU A 221 -16.07 31.10 29.70
N PRO A 222 -15.61 31.83 30.74
CA PRO A 222 -15.74 33.29 30.78
C PRO A 222 -14.96 33.90 29.60
N LYS A 223 -15.49 34.97 29.03
CA LYS A 223 -14.74 35.84 28.11
C LYS A 223 -13.70 36.60 28.93
N GLY A 224 -12.44 36.48 28.56
CA GLY A 224 -11.34 37.10 29.26
C GLY A 224 -10.53 38.07 28.44
N ASP A 225 -9.59 38.74 29.06
CA ASP A 225 -8.69 39.69 28.44
C ASP A 225 -7.74 39.01 27.47
N ARG A 226 -7.41 39.68 26.37
CA ARG A 226 -6.59 39.14 25.27
C ARG A 226 -5.10 38.93 25.64
N ASN A 227 -4.63 39.60 26.71
CA ASN A 227 -3.21 39.58 27.10
C ASN A 227 -2.95 38.68 28.32
N ARG A 228 -2.74 37.39 28.08
CA ARG A 228 -2.25 36.50 29.13
C ARG A 228 -0.73 36.32 29.08
N VAL A 229 -0.11 36.37 30.27
CA VAL A 229 1.31 36.10 30.43
C VAL A 229 1.52 34.59 30.32
N PRO A 230 2.46 34.11 29.49
CA PRO A 230 2.80 32.70 29.40
C PRO A 230 3.37 32.21 30.75
N LEU A 231 3.11 30.94 31.08
CA LEU A 231 3.68 30.28 32.26
C LEU A 231 5.22 30.28 32.21
N SER A 232 5.79 30.07 31.07
CA SER A 232 7.23 30.08 30.81
C SER A 232 7.49 30.25 29.31
N ARG A 233 8.77 30.42 28.96
CA ARG A 233 9.22 30.39 27.58
C ARG A 233 10.29 29.32 27.39
N LYS A 234 10.29 28.62 26.26
CA LYS A 234 11.23 27.56 25.91
C LYS A 234 11.80 27.80 24.54
N SER A 235 13.07 27.52 24.35
CA SER A 235 13.64 27.47 23.02
C SER A 235 13.33 26.12 22.37
N CYS A 236 12.61 26.13 21.26
CA CYS A 236 12.21 24.94 20.52
C CYS A 236 12.73 25.01 19.09
N TYR A 237 13.11 23.85 18.53
CA TYR A 237 13.59 23.75 17.18
C TYR A 237 12.46 23.33 16.23
N PHE A 238 12.26 24.11 15.17
CA PHE A 238 11.27 23.88 14.11
C PHE A 238 11.97 23.82 12.75
N SER A 239 11.22 23.57 11.68
CA SER A 239 11.74 23.61 10.30
C SER A 239 12.39 24.93 9.92
N VAL A 240 12.03 26.02 10.58
CA VAL A 240 12.58 27.37 10.41
C VAL A 240 13.71 27.70 11.43
N GLY A 241 14.21 26.71 12.14
CA GLY A 241 15.26 26.84 13.14
C GLY A 241 14.74 27.07 14.57
N TRP A 242 15.66 27.48 15.46
CA TRP A 242 15.37 27.76 16.86
C TRP A 242 14.43 28.95 17.03
N GLN A 243 13.34 28.74 17.80
CA GLN A 243 12.32 29.74 18.09
C GLN A 243 12.04 29.82 19.59
N GLU A 244 11.90 31.03 20.11
CA GLU A 244 11.39 31.22 21.47
C GLU A 244 9.90 30.95 21.52
N THR A 245 9.48 29.94 22.28
CA THR A 245 8.13 29.39 22.27
C THR A 245 7.48 29.57 23.65
N PRO A 246 6.44 30.42 23.76
CA PRO A 246 5.69 30.58 24.99
C PRO A 246 4.89 29.33 25.36
N VAL A 247 4.80 29.04 26.64
CA VAL A 247 4.08 27.90 27.22
C VAL A 247 2.88 28.41 28.01
N TYR A 248 1.70 27.87 27.74
CA TYR A 248 0.46 28.21 28.40
C TYR A 248 -0.17 26.98 29.05
N LEU A 249 -0.89 27.18 30.17
CA LEU A 249 -1.80 26.18 30.73
C LEU A 249 -3.18 26.32 30.08
N LEU A 250 -3.75 25.23 29.53
CA LEU A 250 -5.06 25.28 28.92
C LEU A 250 -6.14 25.81 29.86
N GLU A 251 -6.10 25.39 31.12
CA GLU A 251 -7.04 25.82 32.17
C GLU A 251 -6.98 27.32 32.46
N SER A 252 -5.87 27.98 32.13
CA SER A 252 -5.70 29.42 32.31
C SER A 252 -6.19 30.26 31.12
N LEU A 253 -6.52 29.61 29.99
CA LEU A 253 -6.99 30.27 28.78
C LEU A 253 -8.50 30.52 28.84
N THR A 254 -8.95 31.57 28.20
CA THR A 254 -10.35 32.04 28.18
C THR A 254 -10.98 31.98 26.82
N ALA A 255 -12.31 31.94 26.76
CA ALA A 255 -13.06 31.91 25.53
C ALA A 255 -12.72 33.08 24.57
N GLY A 256 -12.45 32.75 23.30
CA GLY A 256 -12.12 33.73 22.27
C GLY A 256 -10.64 34.16 22.25
N GLN A 257 -9.81 33.66 23.13
CA GLN A 257 -8.37 33.96 23.12
C GLN A 257 -7.69 33.36 21.89
N VAL A 258 -6.80 34.14 21.29
CA VAL A 258 -6.03 33.74 20.09
C VAL A 258 -4.56 33.67 20.46
N LEU A 259 -3.90 32.58 20.04
CA LEU A 259 -2.48 32.37 20.22
C LEU A 259 -1.84 32.17 18.84
N GLU A 260 -0.86 33.00 18.53
CA GLU A 260 -0.05 32.83 17.32
C GLU A 260 1.09 31.85 17.59
N GLY A 261 1.36 30.93 16.65
CA GLY A 261 2.50 30.03 16.74
C GLY A 261 3.84 30.72 16.46
N PRO A 262 4.94 30.21 17.01
CA PRO A 262 4.99 29.00 17.80
C PRO A 262 4.48 29.19 19.24
N ALA A 263 3.74 28.22 19.77
CA ALA A 263 3.28 28.19 21.15
C ALA A 263 3.04 26.75 21.63
N ILE A 264 3.17 26.52 22.93
CA ILE A 264 2.85 25.24 23.57
C ILE A 264 1.70 25.45 24.55
N ILE A 265 0.66 24.62 24.44
CA ILE A 265 -0.44 24.56 25.40
C ILE A 265 -0.32 23.21 26.13
N ILE A 266 -0.20 23.23 27.45
CA ILE A 266 -0.12 22.03 28.28
C ILE A 266 -1.36 21.90 29.17
N GLN A 267 -1.77 20.69 29.41
CA GLN A 267 -2.75 20.29 30.40
C GLN A 267 -2.31 18.96 31.02
N ASN A 268 -2.95 18.55 32.11
CA ASN A 268 -2.54 17.34 32.85
C ASN A 268 -2.47 16.08 32.02
N THR A 269 -3.24 15.97 30.96
CA THR A 269 -3.40 14.74 30.14
C THR A 269 -2.93 14.88 28.70
N SER A 270 -2.54 16.08 28.25
CA SER A 270 -2.10 16.29 26.86
C SER A 270 -1.19 17.51 26.70
N THR A 271 -0.49 17.52 25.57
CA THR A 271 0.33 18.66 25.12
C THR A 271 -0.03 18.99 23.68
N ILE A 272 -0.28 20.26 23.40
CA ILE A 272 -0.59 20.78 22.08
C ILE A 272 0.53 21.72 21.66
N LEU A 273 1.10 21.46 20.47
CA LEU A 273 2.10 22.32 19.85
C LEU A 273 1.43 23.12 18.71
N ILE A 274 1.42 24.42 18.86
CA ILE A 274 1.06 25.33 17.79
C ILE A 274 2.34 25.66 17.04
N GLU A 275 2.47 25.15 15.83
CA GLU A 275 3.67 25.39 15.02
C GLU A 275 3.73 26.82 14.45
N PRO A 276 4.89 27.29 13.98
CA PRO A 276 4.99 28.54 13.22
C PRO A 276 3.96 28.59 12.08
N SER A 277 3.40 29.79 11.82
CA SER A 277 2.33 30.01 10.82
C SER A 277 1.04 29.22 11.09
N CYS A 278 0.77 28.86 12.34
CA CYS A 278 -0.51 28.36 12.79
C CYS A 278 -1.11 29.32 13.82
N ILE A 279 -2.43 29.42 13.83
CA ILE A 279 -3.16 30.29 14.74
C ILE A 279 -4.16 29.45 15.54
N ALA A 280 -4.03 29.41 16.85
CA ALA A 280 -4.96 28.71 17.72
C ALA A 280 -5.97 29.68 18.32
N LYS A 281 -7.23 29.25 18.39
CA LYS A 281 -8.33 29.96 19.02
C LYS A 281 -9.01 29.07 20.04
N ILE A 282 -9.24 29.61 21.23
CA ILE A 282 -9.95 28.89 22.28
C ILE A 282 -11.46 29.10 22.06
N THR A 283 -12.20 27.99 21.96
CA THR A 283 -13.66 28.03 21.79
C THR A 283 -14.37 28.47 23.07
N ILE A 284 -15.67 28.71 22.98
CA ILE A 284 -16.49 29.07 24.14
C ILE A 284 -16.55 27.94 25.19
N PHE A 285 -16.23 26.69 24.80
CA PHE A 285 -16.21 25.54 25.70
C PHE A 285 -14.79 25.11 26.13
N GLY A 286 -13.76 25.84 25.67
CA GLY A 286 -12.37 25.56 26.04
C GLY A 286 -11.65 24.56 25.13
N ASP A 287 -12.26 24.19 24.01
CA ASP A 287 -11.57 23.42 22.98
C ASP A 287 -10.62 24.32 22.20
N VAL A 288 -9.66 23.74 21.50
CA VAL A 288 -8.65 24.45 20.70
C VAL A 288 -8.93 24.24 19.22
N GLU A 289 -9.29 25.28 18.50
CA GLU A 289 -9.33 25.30 17.05
C GLU A 289 -8.04 25.91 16.50
N ILE A 290 -7.38 25.24 15.54
CA ILE A 290 -6.14 25.73 14.95
C ILE A 290 -6.36 25.92 13.45
N GLU A 291 -6.04 27.09 12.96
CA GLU A 291 -5.91 27.40 11.54
C GLU A 291 -4.47 27.18 11.12
N VAL A 292 -4.27 26.35 10.08
CA VAL A 292 -2.97 25.99 9.55
C VAL A 292 -2.74 26.78 8.26
N GLN A 293 -1.75 27.66 8.27
CA GLN A 293 -1.31 28.37 7.10
C GLN A 293 -0.19 27.60 6.39
N ALA A 294 -0.12 27.72 5.07
CA ALA A 294 0.96 27.14 4.29
C ALA A 294 2.29 27.81 4.68
N LEU A 295 3.27 27.01 5.05
CA LEU A 295 4.64 27.51 5.15
C LEU A 295 5.28 27.57 3.76
N PRO A 296 6.19 28.50 3.51
CA PRO A 296 7.04 28.41 2.33
C PRO A 296 7.77 27.06 2.35
N ILE A 297 7.57 26.27 1.28
CA ILE A 297 8.27 24.99 1.15
C ILE A 297 9.75 25.29 0.99
N GLN A 298 10.57 24.79 1.91
CA GLN A 298 12.02 24.84 1.72
C GLN A 298 12.37 23.95 0.51
N PRO A 299 13.10 24.49 -0.48
CA PRO A 299 13.45 23.72 -1.66
C PRO A 299 14.34 22.55 -1.28
N VAL A 300 13.88 21.33 -1.59
CA VAL A 300 14.69 20.12 -1.47
C VAL A 300 15.69 20.12 -2.64
N GLY A 301 16.96 19.87 -2.35
CA GLY A 301 18.00 19.72 -3.36
C GLY A 301 18.03 18.33 -3.99
N THR A 302 18.89 18.16 -5.00
CA THR A 302 19.14 16.85 -5.66
C THR A 302 20.17 15.99 -4.92
N GLU A 303 20.87 16.55 -3.96
CA GLU A 303 21.86 15.84 -3.13
C GLU A 303 21.17 14.87 -2.18
N LEU A 304 21.87 13.79 -1.83
CA LEU A 304 21.34 12.78 -0.91
C LEU A 304 21.19 13.38 0.49
N ASP A 305 19.95 13.39 0.98
CA ASP A 305 19.63 13.66 2.38
C ASP A 305 18.88 12.43 2.96
N ALA A 306 19.29 11.97 4.14
CA ALA A 306 18.75 10.74 4.73
C ALA A 306 17.27 10.85 5.13
N VAL A 307 16.85 12.04 5.61
CA VAL A 307 15.45 12.31 5.97
C VAL A 307 14.60 12.35 4.70
N GLN A 308 15.03 13.11 3.71
CA GLN A 308 14.32 13.20 2.43
C GLN A 308 14.28 11.85 1.71
N LEU A 309 15.34 11.04 1.79
CA LEU A 309 15.32 9.67 1.26
C LEU A 309 14.19 8.83 1.86
N SER A 310 14.04 8.88 3.18
CA SER A 310 12.95 8.19 3.89
C SER A 310 11.56 8.73 3.49
N LEU A 311 11.43 10.07 3.39
CA LEU A 311 10.18 10.73 2.99
C LEU A 311 9.77 10.36 1.57
N PHE A 312 10.69 10.45 0.59
CA PHE A 312 10.43 10.05 -0.79
C PHE A 312 10.13 8.57 -0.92
N GLY A 313 10.85 7.71 -0.18
CA GLY A 313 10.56 6.28 -0.13
C GLY A 313 9.13 5.98 0.34
N SER A 314 8.70 6.63 1.43
CA SER A 314 7.33 6.50 1.95
C SER A 314 6.29 7.05 0.98
N ARG A 315 6.57 8.17 0.30
CA ARG A 315 5.66 8.78 -0.68
C ARG A 315 5.49 7.91 -1.92
N PHE A 316 6.57 7.39 -2.50
CA PHE A 316 6.48 6.50 -3.66
C PHE A 316 5.75 5.21 -3.32
N MET A 317 6.00 4.63 -2.14
CA MET A 317 5.25 3.45 -1.67
C MET A 317 3.77 3.76 -1.51
N SER A 318 3.42 4.91 -0.90
CA SER A 318 2.03 5.36 -0.75
C SER A 318 1.31 5.56 -2.08
N ILE A 319 2.02 6.05 -3.12
CA ILE A 319 1.46 6.17 -4.47
C ILE A 319 1.12 4.79 -5.03
N ALA A 320 2.04 3.82 -4.94
CA ALA A 320 1.80 2.45 -5.41
C ALA A 320 0.65 1.77 -4.64
N GLU A 321 0.54 2.00 -3.33
CA GLU A 321 -0.58 1.53 -2.51
C GLU A 321 -1.91 2.12 -2.94
N GLN A 322 -1.97 3.42 -3.23
CA GLN A 322 -3.18 4.07 -3.73
C GLN A 322 -3.58 3.55 -5.11
N MET A 323 -2.62 3.29 -6.00
CA MET A 323 -2.88 2.60 -7.27
C MET A 323 -3.55 1.23 -7.02
N GLY A 324 -2.99 0.44 -6.10
CA GLY A 324 -3.54 -0.87 -5.73
C GLY A 324 -4.95 -0.78 -5.16
N ARG A 325 -5.24 0.22 -4.34
CA ARG A 325 -6.60 0.46 -3.81
C ARG A 325 -7.60 0.79 -4.91
N VAL A 326 -7.22 1.61 -5.89
CA VAL A 326 -8.07 1.89 -7.05
C VAL A 326 -8.34 0.60 -7.81
N LEU A 327 -7.28 -0.18 -8.12
CA LEU A 327 -7.42 -1.45 -8.83
C LEU A 327 -8.36 -2.42 -8.10
N GLN A 328 -8.13 -2.68 -6.82
CA GLN A 328 -8.97 -3.55 -5.99
C GLN A 328 -10.45 -3.17 -6.02
N ARG A 329 -10.74 -1.87 -6.01
CA ARG A 329 -12.10 -1.34 -5.91
C ARG A 329 -12.86 -1.30 -7.21
N THR A 330 -12.14 -1.11 -8.30
CA THR A 330 -12.73 -0.97 -9.64
C THR A 330 -12.72 -2.28 -10.42
N ALA A 331 -11.89 -3.25 -10.03
CA ALA A 331 -11.89 -4.58 -10.61
C ALA A 331 -13.14 -5.39 -10.23
N VAL A 332 -13.47 -6.36 -11.05
CA VAL A 332 -14.65 -7.24 -10.90
C VAL A 332 -14.26 -8.67 -10.56
N SER A 333 -13.12 -9.15 -11.07
CA SER A 333 -12.69 -10.52 -10.83
C SER A 333 -12.34 -10.76 -9.37
N THR A 334 -12.72 -11.92 -8.86
CA THR A 334 -12.42 -12.37 -7.48
C THR A 334 -10.92 -12.35 -7.19
N ASN A 335 -10.11 -12.74 -8.17
CA ASN A 335 -8.65 -12.80 -7.99
C ASN A 335 -8.06 -11.42 -7.66
N ILE A 336 -8.43 -10.38 -8.40
CA ILE A 336 -7.93 -9.01 -8.14
C ILE A 336 -8.60 -8.41 -6.91
N LYS A 337 -9.93 -8.53 -6.81
CA LYS A 337 -10.72 -7.82 -5.82
C LYS A 337 -10.63 -8.42 -4.42
N GLU A 338 -10.76 -9.74 -4.31
CA GLU A 338 -10.87 -10.45 -3.02
C GLU A 338 -9.51 -11.00 -2.56
N ARG A 339 -8.77 -11.61 -3.48
CA ARG A 339 -7.48 -12.25 -3.16
C ARG A 339 -6.30 -11.32 -3.24
N LEU A 340 -6.51 -10.10 -3.76
CA LEU A 340 -5.45 -9.10 -3.94
C LEU A 340 -4.29 -9.62 -4.81
N ASP A 341 -4.62 -10.50 -5.79
CA ASP A 341 -3.64 -11.07 -6.69
C ASP A 341 -3.30 -10.08 -7.81
N PHE A 342 -2.65 -9.03 -7.41
CA PHE A 342 -2.19 -7.95 -8.27
C PHE A 342 -0.97 -7.24 -7.69
N SER A 343 -0.31 -6.42 -8.50
CA SER A 343 0.76 -5.53 -8.07
C SER A 343 0.72 -4.22 -8.82
N CYS A 344 1.04 -3.12 -8.11
CA CYS A 344 1.19 -1.80 -8.68
C CYS A 344 2.59 -1.26 -8.37
N ALA A 345 3.21 -0.61 -9.35
CA ALA A 345 4.58 -0.17 -9.20
C ALA A 345 4.90 1.10 -10.02
N ILE A 346 5.95 1.80 -9.59
CA ILE A 346 6.50 3.00 -10.19
C ILE A 346 7.90 2.69 -10.70
N PHE A 347 8.19 3.19 -11.90
CA PHE A 347 9.47 2.96 -12.57
C PHE A 347 10.09 4.28 -13.01
N GLY A 348 11.41 4.30 -13.04
CA GLY A 348 12.18 5.38 -13.65
C GLY A 348 12.05 5.43 -15.18
N PRO A 349 12.68 6.42 -15.84
CA PRO A 349 12.56 6.63 -17.28
C PRO A 349 13.13 5.47 -18.14
N GLU A 350 14.00 4.65 -17.57
CA GLU A 350 14.59 3.47 -18.23
C GLU A 350 13.86 2.14 -17.89
N GLY A 351 12.75 2.22 -17.16
CA GLY A 351 11.97 1.05 -16.75
C GLY A 351 12.49 0.34 -15.49
N ASP A 352 13.35 1.01 -14.71
CA ASP A 352 13.86 0.46 -13.46
C ASP A 352 12.84 0.60 -12.35
N LEU A 353 12.54 -0.48 -11.64
CA LEU A 353 11.64 -0.47 -10.49
C LEU A 353 12.17 0.44 -9.38
N VAL A 354 11.41 1.46 -9.03
CA VAL A 354 11.71 2.41 -7.96
C VAL A 354 11.00 2.02 -6.67
N ALA A 355 9.70 1.81 -6.76
CA ALA A 355 8.84 1.43 -5.63
C ALA A 355 7.66 0.60 -6.09
N ASN A 356 7.24 -0.30 -5.24
CA ASN A 356 6.00 -1.07 -5.35
C ASN A 356 5.30 -1.10 -4.00
N ALA A 357 4.00 -1.31 -4.00
CA ALA A 357 3.28 -1.64 -2.78
C ALA A 357 3.65 -3.06 -2.30
N PRO A 358 3.34 -3.42 -1.04
CA PRO A 358 3.56 -4.77 -0.52
C PRO A 358 2.55 -5.76 -1.12
N HIS A 359 2.73 -6.05 -2.39
CA HIS A 359 1.91 -6.95 -3.20
C HIS A 359 2.67 -8.27 -3.47
N GLN A 360 2.32 -8.97 -4.57
CA GLN A 360 2.84 -10.30 -4.89
C GLN A 360 4.36 -10.30 -5.17
N PRO A 361 5.18 -11.06 -4.42
CA PRO A 361 6.63 -11.10 -4.62
C PRO A 361 7.07 -11.52 -6.01
N VAL A 362 6.39 -12.48 -6.64
CA VAL A 362 6.73 -12.96 -7.99
C VAL A 362 6.64 -11.86 -9.06
N HIS A 363 5.85 -10.82 -8.83
CA HIS A 363 5.72 -9.69 -9.74
C HIS A 363 6.91 -8.72 -9.69
N LEU A 364 7.66 -8.68 -8.59
CA LEU A 364 8.63 -7.62 -8.28
C LEU A 364 9.73 -7.43 -9.33
N GLY A 365 10.47 -8.49 -9.67
CA GLY A 365 11.50 -8.42 -10.71
C GLY A 365 10.94 -8.49 -12.12
N SER A 366 9.84 -9.24 -12.29
CA SER A 366 9.23 -9.48 -13.60
C SER A 366 8.54 -8.25 -14.20
N MET A 367 7.92 -7.38 -13.38
CA MET A 367 7.31 -6.14 -13.89
C MET A 367 8.35 -5.16 -14.45
N GLY A 368 9.52 -5.04 -13.81
CA GLY A 368 10.61 -4.21 -14.35
C GLY A 368 11.10 -4.71 -15.71
N GLU A 369 11.20 -6.03 -15.89
CA GLU A 369 11.52 -6.62 -17.18
C GLU A 369 10.44 -6.34 -18.22
N ALA A 370 9.15 -6.46 -17.85
CA ALA A 370 8.05 -6.14 -18.75
C ALA A 370 8.10 -4.68 -19.24
N VAL A 371 8.34 -3.72 -18.34
CA VAL A 371 8.47 -2.30 -18.72
C VAL A 371 9.64 -2.10 -19.68
N ARG A 372 10.84 -2.66 -19.40
CA ARG A 372 12.01 -2.55 -20.27
C ARG A 372 11.79 -3.17 -21.65
N GLN A 373 11.13 -4.32 -21.72
CA GLN A 373 10.82 -4.97 -23.00
C GLN A 373 9.79 -4.16 -23.80
N GLN A 374 8.77 -3.59 -23.14
CA GLN A 374 7.81 -2.72 -23.82
C GLN A 374 8.46 -1.42 -24.34
N ILE A 375 9.42 -0.84 -23.61
CA ILE A 375 10.22 0.29 -24.10
C ILE A 375 10.96 -0.06 -25.40
N LYS A 376 11.53 -1.28 -25.49
CA LYS A 376 12.23 -1.74 -26.71
C LYS A 376 11.28 -2.01 -27.85
N LEU A 377 10.15 -2.66 -27.59
CA LEU A 377 9.16 -3.01 -28.61
C LEU A 377 8.43 -1.78 -29.17
N ASN A 378 8.25 -0.73 -28.34
CA ASN A 378 7.63 0.53 -28.71
C ASN A 378 8.69 1.64 -28.88
N ALA A 379 9.75 1.38 -29.66
CA ALA A 379 10.89 2.30 -29.84
C ALA A 379 10.60 3.56 -30.67
N HIS A 380 9.41 3.70 -31.26
CA HIS A 380 8.94 4.94 -31.90
C HIS A 380 8.60 6.03 -30.87
N PRO A 381 8.44 7.29 -31.27
CA PRO A 381 8.02 8.35 -30.37
C PRO A 381 6.74 7.96 -29.64
N ILE A 382 6.80 7.98 -28.30
CA ILE A 382 5.65 7.64 -27.45
C ILE A 382 4.76 8.86 -27.34
N GLU A 383 3.48 8.69 -27.67
CA GLU A 383 2.48 9.75 -27.55
C GLU A 383 1.97 9.84 -26.11
N GLU A 384 1.62 11.06 -25.68
CA GLU A 384 1.01 11.27 -24.38
C GLU A 384 -0.35 10.56 -24.29
N GLY A 385 -0.58 9.84 -23.21
CA GLY A 385 -1.82 9.07 -23.00
C GLY A 385 -1.83 7.67 -23.62
N GLU A 386 -0.74 7.21 -24.23
CA GLU A 386 -0.63 5.80 -24.63
C GLU A 386 -0.62 4.89 -23.41
N VAL A 387 -1.26 3.72 -23.54
CA VAL A 387 -1.20 2.64 -22.54
C VAL A 387 -0.95 1.32 -23.26
N TRP A 388 0.01 0.56 -22.77
CA TRP A 388 0.39 -0.73 -23.36
C TRP A 388 -0.07 -1.88 -22.48
N VAL A 389 -0.35 -3.03 -23.10
CA VAL A 389 -0.65 -4.28 -22.38
C VAL A 389 0.22 -5.42 -22.89
N THR A 390 0.67 -6.27 -21.97
CA THR A 390 1.47 -7.47 -22.23
C THR A 390 1.24 -8.52 -21.16
N ASN A 391 1.39 -9.80 -21.50
CA ASN A 391 1.46 -10.90 -20.55
C ASN A 391 2.45 -12.00 -20.98
N HIS A 392 3.09 -11.85 -22.16
CA HIS A 392 3.94 -12.87 -22.72
C HIS A 392 5.20 -13.09 -21.88
N PRO A 393 5.59 -14.36 -21.57
CA PRO A 393 6.79 -14.68 -20.79
C PRO A 393 8.08 -14.06 -21.33
N ALA A 394 8.31 -14.07 -22.64
CA ALA A 394 9.49 -13.47 -23.27
C ALA A 394 9.51 -11.93 -23.18
N THR A 395 8.41 -11.29 -22.84
CA THR A 395 8.33 -9.84 -22.63
C THR A 395 8.16 -9.45 -21.17
N GLY A 396 8.63 -10.30 -20.25
CA GLY A 396 8.61 -10.04 -18.81
C GLY A 396 7.32 -10.47 -18.11
N GLY A 397 6.46 -11.26 -18.76
CA GLY A 397 5.34 -11.95 -18.12
C GLY A 397 5.85 -13.03 -17.17
N SER A 398 5.08 -13.32 -16.12
CA SER A 398 5.28 -14.43 -15.19
C SER A 398 4.62 -15.71 -15.69
N HIS A 399 3.31 -15.66 -15.87
CA HIS A 399 2.46 -16.60 -16.59
C HIS A 399 1.31 -15.82 -17.25
N LEU A 400 0.55 -16.46 -18.16
CA LEU A 400 -0.37 -15.70 -19.01
C LEU A 400 -1.52 -14.98 -18.27
N PRO A 401 -2.13 -15.53 -17.18
CA PRO A 401 -3.18 -14.80 -16.43
C PRO A 401 -2.73 -13.47 -15.82
N ASP A 402 -1.44 -13.27 -15.58
CA ASP A 402 -0.85 -12.05 -15.02
C ASP A 402 -0.72 -10.95 -16.08
N ILE A 403 -1.82 -10.32 -16.45
CA ILE A 403 -1.83 -9.27 -17.46
C ILE A 403 -1.24 -7.98 -16.87
N THR A 404 -0.24 -7.42 -17.56
CA THR A 404 0.44 -6.18 -17.16
C THR A 404 0.01 -5.02 -18.04
N VAL A 405 -0.54 -3.97 -17.43
CA VAL A 405 -0.87 -2.70 -18.07
C VAL A 405 0.18 -1.67 -17.69
N ILE A 406 0.82 -1.06 -18.70
CA ILE A 406 1.96 -0.15 -18.53
C ILE A 406 1.59 1.19 -19.14
N THR A 407 1.76 2.27 -18.39
CA THR A 407 1.50 3.63 -18.86
C THR A 407 2.79 4.45 -18.78
N PRO A 408 3.35 4.88 -19.91
CA PRO A 408 4.42 5.84 -19.96
C PRO A 408 3.91 7.23 -19.54
N VAL A 409 4.69 7.96 -18.77
CA VAL A 409 4.47 9.37 -18.47
C VAL A 409 5.44 10.19 -19.30
N VAL A 410 4.89 10.98 -20.20
CA VAL A 410 5.66 11.79 -21.16
C VAL A 410 5.46 13.26 -20.84
N GLN A 411 6.53 14.02 -20.82
CA GLN A 411 6.51 15.47 -20.68
C GLN A 411 7.45 16.08 -21.72
N GLU A 412 6.96 17.02 -22.53
CA GLU A 412 7.74 17.69 -23.59
C GLU A 412 8.42 16.68 -24.55
N GLY A 413 7.70 15.59 -24.88
CA GLY A 413 8.18 14.52 -25.78
C GLY A 413 9.24 13.60 -25.14
N ARG A 414 9.53 13.71 -23.86
CA ARG A 414 10.49 12.86 -23.13
C ARG A 414 9.78 11.95 -22.14
N LYS A 415 10.19 10.70 -22.09
CA LYS A 415 9.78 9.75 -21.04
C LYS A 415 10.34 10.22 -19.69
N ILE A 416 9.48 10.44 -18.72
CA ILE A 416 9.92 10.88 -17.39
C ILE A 416 9.75 9.80 -16.33
N PHE A 417 8.73 8.96 -16.46
CA PHE A 417 8.43 7.81 -15.57
C PHE A 417 7.64 6.75 -16.34
N PHE A 418 7.46 5.61 -15.67
CA PHE A 418 6.42 4.65 -16.00
C PHE A 418 5.65 4.26 -14.74
N VAL A 419 4.39 3.99 -14.90
CA VAL A 419 3.57 3.31 -13.89
C VAL A 419 3.01 2.04 -14.50
N ALA A 420 2.91 0.99 -13.70
CA ALA A 420 2.33 -0.25 -14.18
C ALA A 420 1.50 -0.93 -13.08
N SER A 421 0.47 -1.64 -13.54
CA SER A 421 -0.32 -2.55 -12.75
C SER A 421 -0.33 -3.92 -13.42
N ARG A 422 -0.17 -4.98 -12.62
CA ARG A 422 -0.30 -6.38 -13.05
C ARG A 422 -1.42 -6.99 -12.24
N GLY A 423 -2.34 -7.68 -12.91
CA GLY A 423 -3.45 -8.36 -12.25
C GLY A 423 -3.62 -9.77 -12.80
N HIS A 424 -3.89 -10.72 -11.91
CA HIS A 424 -4.23 -12.09 -12.28
C HIS A 424 -5.70 -12.15 -12.70
N HIS A 425 -5.97 -12.18 -14.00
CA HIS A 425 -7.31 -12.27 -14.54
C HIS A 425 -7.89 -13.68 -14.28
N ALA A 426 -9.18 -13.74 -13.93
CA ALA A 426 -9.83 -14.99 -13.52
C ALA A 426 -9.90 -16.04 -14.64
N ASP A 427 -10.07 -15.60 -15.88
CA ASP A 427 -10.07 -16.48 -17.08
C ASP A 427 -9.62 -15.69 -18.29
N ILE A 428 -8.64 -16.21 -19.01
CA ILE A 428 -8.09 -15.64 -20.25
C ILE A 428 -8.13 -16.64 -21.40
N GLY A 429 -9.00 -17.65 -21.33
CA GLY A 429 -9.09 -18.72 -22.32
C GLY A 429 -8.18 -19.90 -22.02
N GLY A 430 -7.71 -20.56 -23.05
CA GLY A 430 -6.94 -21.79 -22.94
C GLY A 430 -7.81 -23.03 -22.71
N THR A 431 -7.14 -24.17 -22.45
CA THR A 431 -7.79 -25.48 -22.40
C THR A 431 -8.64 -25.73 -21.18
N THR A 432 -8.39 -25.01 -20.06
CA THR A 432 -9.14 -25.22 -18.82
C THR A 432 -9.76 -23.92 -18.30
N PRO A 433 -10.95 -23.96 -17.67
CA PRO A 433 -11.49 -22.82 -16.94
C PRO A 433 -10.50 -22.33 -15.88
N GLY A 434 -10.39 -20.99 -15.72
CA GLY A 434 -9.42 -20.38 -14.81
C GLY A 434 -8.01 -20.29 -15.38
N SER A 435 -7.79 -20.70 -16.63
CA SER A 435 -6.53 -20.53 -17.38
C SER A 435 -5.24 -21.01 -16.66
N MET A 436 -5.41 -22.03 -15.83
CA MET A 436 -4.30 -22.72 -15.11
C MET A 436 -4.33 -24.22 -15.44
N PRO A 437 -4.04 -24.62 -16.67
CA PRO A 437 -4.08 -26.01 -17.08
C PRO A 437 -2.98 -26.81 -16.36
N PRO A 438 -3.32 -27.94 -15.68
CA PRO A 438 -2.33 -28.70 -14.92
C PRO A 438 -1.34 -29.49 -15.80
N PHE A 439 -1.67 -29.72 -17.06
CA PHE A 439 -0.91 -30.60 -17.97
C PHE A 439 -0.62 -29.95 -19.33
N SER A 440 -0.56 -28.62 -19.40
CA SER A 440 -0.19 -27.93 -20.64
C SER A 440 1.23 -28.28 -21.07
N GLN A 441 1.41 -28.39 -22.39
CA GLN A 441 2.69 -28.70 -23.05
C GLN A 441 3.19 -27.53 -23.89
N SER A 442 2.32 -26.57 -24.18
CA SER A 442 2.65 -25.38 -24.95
C SER A 442 1.96 -24.12 -24.35
N LEU A 443 2.55 -22.96 -24.58
CA LEU A 443 2.00 -21.68 -24.15
C LEU A 443 0.60 -21.41 -24.72
N ALA A 444 0.31 -21.89 -25.94
CA ALA A 444 -0.98 -21.73 -26.60
C ALA A 444 -2.15 -22.42 -25.86
N GLU A 445 -1.87 -23.47 -25.12
CA GLU A 445 -2.88 -24.17 -24.30
C GLU A 445 -3.25 -23.40 -23.03
N GLU A 446 -2.43 -22.42 -22.60
CA GLU A 446 -2.58 -21.70 -21.32
C GLU A 446 -3.45 -20.44 -21.42
N GLY A 447 -3.77 -19.96 -22.63
CA GLY A 447 -4.69 -18.85 -22.84
C GLY A 447 -4.16 -17.75 -23.76
N VAL A 448 -4.72 -16.56 -23.64
CA VAL A 448 -4.33 -15.41 -24.46
C VAL A 448 -2.87 -15.04 -24.26
N CYS A 449 -2.18 -14.75 -25.36
CA CYS A 449 -0.77 -14.42 -25.37
C CYS A 449 -0.56 -13.08 -26.08
N ILE A 450 -0.16 -12.05 -25.35
CA ILE A 450 0.01 -10.67 -25.82
C ILE A 450 1.47 -10.25 -25.62
N LYS A 451 2.26 -10.16 -26.70
CA LYS A 451 3.63 -9.62 -26.63
C LYS A 451 3.62 -8.11 -26.40
N THR A 452 2.78 -7.40 -27.13
CA THR A 452 2.51 -5.97 -26.98
C THR A 452 1.21 -5.61 -27.67
N PHE A 453 0.43 -4.73 -27.07
CA PHE A 453 -0.76 -4.15 -27.69
C PHE A 453 -1.00 -2.75 -27.10
N LYS A 454 -1.35 -1.76 -27.93
CA LYS A 454 -1.74 -0.41 -27.47
C LYS A 454 -3.18 -0.47 -26.97
N LEU A 455 -3.35 -0.58 -25.66
CA LEU A 455 -4.65 -0.67 -24.99
C LEU A 455 -5.41 0.67 -25.00
N VAL A 456 -4.68 1.78 -24.88
CA VAL A 456 -5.20 3.14 -25.09
C VAL A 456 -4.32 3.83 -26.11
N GLN A 457 -4.95 4.45 -27.09
CA GLN A 457 -4.31 5.23 -28.16
C GLN A 457 -5.14 6.46 -28.43
N ASN A 458 -4.50 7.64 -28.51
CA ASN A 458 -5.18 8.93 -28.68
C ASN A 458 -6.28 9.20 -27.63
N GLY A 459 -6.07 8.72 -26.38
CA GLY A 459 -7.06 8.85 -25.31
C GLY A 459 -8.25 7.89 -25.40
N GLU A 460 -8.32 7.04 -26.43
CA GLU A 460 -9.40 6.08 -26.62
C GLU A 460 -8.98 4.65 -26.27
N PHE A 461 -9.80 3.99 -25.44
CA PHE A 461 -9.61 2.58 -25.09
C PHE A 461 -9.95 1.69 -26.26
N GLN A 462 -9.00 0.86 -26.71
CA GLN A 462 -9.09 0.02 -27.91
C GLN A 462 -9.88 -1.28 -27.65
N GLU A 463 -11.15 -1.13 -27.20
CA GLU A 463 -11.99 -2.22 -26.73
C GLU A 463 -12.20 -3.31 -27.77
N SER A 464 -12.53 -2.95 -29.01
CA SER A 464 -12.77 -3.93 -30.09
C SER A 464 -11.54 -4.77 -30.42
N GLY A 465 -10.34 -4.17 -30.36
CA GLY A 465 -9.09 -4.86 -30.65
C GLY A 465 -8.74 -5.85 -29.56
N VAL A 466 -8.75 -5.42 -28.28
CA VAL A 466 -8.42 -6.32 -27.17
C VAL A 466 -9.50 -7.39 -26.95
N ALA A 467 -10.78 -7.06 -27.16
CA ALA A 467 -11.87 -8.02 -27.10
C ALA A 467 -11.73 -9.13 -28.15
N LYS A 468 -11.28 -8.79 -29.38
CA LYS A 468 -11.00 -9.78 -30.39
C LYS A 468 -9.88 -10.73 -29.97
N ILE A 469 -8.76 -10.19 -29.46
CA ILE A 469 -7.61 -11.00 -29.01
C ILE A 469 -8.05 -11.99 -27.92
N LEU A 470 -8.84 -11.53 -26.93
CA LEU A 470 -9.36 -12.35 -25.84
C LEU A 470 -10.32 -13.43 -26.33
N LYS A 471 -11.25 -13.07 -27.25
CA LYS A 471 -12.21 -14.02 -27.82
C LYS A 471 -11.52 -15.10 -28.66
N ASP A 472 -10.53 -14.73 -29.48
CA ASP A 472 -9.78 -15.66 -30.31
C ASP A 472 -9.02 -16.69 -29.45
N ALA A 473 -8.66 -16.38 -28.24
CA ALA A 473 -8.05 -17.28 -27.25
C ALA A 473 -9.07 -18.10 -26.43
N GLY A 474 -10.37 -17.90 -26.66
CA GLY A 474 -11.44 -18.65 -25.99
C GLY A 474 -11.76 -18.21 -24.56
N THR A 475 -11.56 -16.94 -24.22
CA THR A 475 -11.93 -16.44 -22.86
C THR A 475 -13.42 -16.60 -22.61
N ARG A 476 -13.79 -17.05 -21.40
CA ARG A 476 -15.16 -17.35 -21.00
C ARG A 476 -15.87 -16.15 -20.36
N THR A 477 -15.09 -15.22 -19.77
CA THR A 477 -15.59 -14.06 -19.02
C THR A 477 -15.10 -12.73 -19.60
N LEU A 478 -15.31 -12.52 -20.92
CA LEU A 478 -14.82 -11.34 -21.63
C LEU A 478 -15.18 -9.99 -20.96
N ALA A 479 -16.43 -9.87 -20.48
CA ALA A 479 -16.88 -8.62 -19.83
C ALA A 479 -16.07 -8.29 -18.56
N ASP A 480 -15.70 -9.32 -17.78
CA ASP A 480 -14.88 -9.16 -16.59
C ASP A 480 -13.45 -8.76 -16.96
N ASN A 481 -12.86 -9.41 -17.99
CA ASN A 481 -11.54 -9.05 -18.48
C ASN A 481 -11.46 -7.59 -18.94
N LEU A 482 -12.46 -7.12 -19.71
CA LEU A 482 -12.51 -5.74 -20.18
C LEU A 482 -12.68 -4.75 -18.99
N SER A 483 -13.48 -5.12 -17.99
CA SER A 483 -13.65 -4.33 -16.76
C SER A 483 -12.34 -4.25 -15.97
N ASP A 484 -11.65 -5.36 -15.80
CA ASP A 484 -10.38 -5.41 -15.07
C ASP A 484 -9.26 -4.66 -15.80
N LEU A 485 -9.20 -4.72 -17.13
CA LEU A 485 -8.28 -3.90 -17.93
C LEU A 485 -8.54 -2.40 -17.76
N LYS A 486 -9.81 -1.98 -17.75
CA LYS A 486 -10.20 -0.58 -17.47
C LYS A 486 -9.83 -0.18 -16.03
N ALA A 487 -9.98 -1.09 -15.07
CA ALA A 487 -9.57 -0.89 -13.68
C ALA A 487 -8.04 -0.70 -13.55
N GLN A 488 -7.24 -1.48 -14.28
CA GLN A 488 -5.78 -1.34 -14.33
C GLN A 488 -5.36 0.00 -14.94
N VAL A 489 -6.02 0.46 -16.03
CA VAL A 489 -5.79 1.79 -16.62
C VAL A 489 -6.10 2.89 -15.60
N SER A 490 -7.22 2.77 -14.87
CA SER A 490 -7.63 3.75 -13.85
C SER A 490 -6.64 3.80 -12.68
N ALA A 491 -6.12 2.65 -12.25
CA ALA A 491 -5.08 2.56 -11.22
C ALA A 491 -3.80 3.28 -11.66
N ASN A 492 -3.37 3.05 -12.90
CA ASN A 492 -2.21 3.72 -13.46
C ASN A 492 -2.41 5.24 -13.56
N HIS A 493 -3.60 5.69 -13.97
CA HIS A 493 -3.93 7.12 -14.01
C HIS A 493 -3.84 7.77 -12.62
N ARG A 494 -4.31 7.10 -11.57
CA ARG A 494 -4.14 7.58 -10.19
C ARG A 494 -2.67 7.75 -9.82
N GLY A 495 -1.82 6.79 -10.18
CA GLY A 495 -0.37 6.86 -9.97
C GLY A 495 0.26 8.07 -10.65
N ILE A 496 -0.12 8.33 -11.91
CA ILE A 496 0.36 9.48 -12.69
C ILE A 496 -0.05 10.80 -12.03
N THR A 497 -1.31 10.93 -11.62
CA THR A 497 -1.81 12.14 -10.93
C THR A 497 -0.97 12.44 -9.70
N LEU A 498 -0.72 11.46 -8.84
CA LEU A 498 0.04 11.63 -7.60
C LEU A 498 1.54 11.91 -7.84
N LEU A 499 2.12 11.28 -8.88
CA LEU A 499 3.50 11.58 -9.28
C LEU A 499 3.63 13.01 -9.80
N ASN A 500 2.67 13.49 -10.58
CA ASN A 500 2.65 14.86 -11.07
C ASN A 500 2.50 15.88 -9.92
N GLU A 501 1.66 15.60 -8.93
CA GLU A 501 1.58 16.43 -7.70
C GLU A 501 2.94 16.48 -6.98
N LEU A 502 3.64 15.36 -6.89
CA LEU A 502 4.97 15.30 -6.28
C LEU A 502 6.02 16.09 -7.08
N VAL A 503 5.95 16.04 -8.41
CA VAL A 503 6.81 16.83 -9.31
C VAL A 503 6.53 18.32 -9.20
N GLN A 504 5.25 18.72 -9.10
CA GLN A 504 4.89 20.12 -8.87
C GLN A 504 5.42 20.65 -7.53
N LEU A 505 5.44 19.79 -6.50
CA LEU A 505 5.92 20.15 -5.16
C LEU A 505 7.45 20.28 -5.09
N HIS A 506 8.20 19.39 -5.75
CA HIS A 506 9.65 19.25 -5.57
C HIS A 506 10.48 19.43 -6.83
N SER A 507 9.89 19.66 -7.98
CA SER A 507 10.48 19.61 -9.33
C SER A 507 10.83 18.20 -9.83
N LEU A 508 10.79 18.02 -11.16
CA LEU A 508 11.12 16.75 -11.82
C LEU A 508 12.55 16.28 -11.49
N LYS A 509 13.52 17.20 -11.47
CA LYS A 509 14.94 16.87 -11.19
C LYS A 509 15.12 16.26 -9.80
N VAL A 510 14.46 16.81 -8.80
CA VAL A 510 14.52 16.32 -7.42
C VAL A 510 13.85 14.96 -7.32
N VAL A 511 12.65 14.79 -7.87
CA VAL A 511 11.92 13.52 -7.84
C VAL A 511 12.75 12.40 -8.48
N GLN A 512 13.35 12.63 -9.65
CA GLN A 512 14.21 11.65 -10.32
C GLN A 512 15.51 11.38 -9.55
N ALA A 513 16.10 12.40 -8.90
CA ALA A 513 17.27 12.21 -8.06
C ALA A 513 16.98 11.26 -6.90
N TYR A 514 15.84 11.45 -6.19
CA TYR A 514 15.46 10.57 -5.09
C TYR A 514 15.00 9.17 -5.55
N MET A 515 14.43 9.02 -6.74
CA MET A 515 14.24 7.71 -7.36
C MET A 515 15.57 6.95 -7.53
N LYS A 516 16.62 7.66 -7.97
CA LYS A 516 17.96 7.10 -8.09
C LYS A 516 18.57 6.80 -6.72
N HIS A 517 18.52 7.73 -5.77
CA HIS A 517 19.06 7.54 -4.42
C HIS A 517 18.44 6.34 -3.68
N LEU A 518 17.14 6.08 -3.85
CA LEU A 518 16.47 4.90 -3.28
C LEU A 518 17.00 3.60 -3.87
N ARG A 519 17.27 3.54 -5.16
CA ARG A 519 17.88 2.37 -5.81
C ARG A 519 19.33 2.18 -5.36
N ASP A 520 20.11 3.25 -5.35
CA ASP A 520 21.51 3.22 -4.89
C ASP A 520 21.60 2.73 -3.43
N ASN A 521 20.68 3.17 -2.55
CA ASN A 521 20.62 2.74 -1.17
C ASN A 521 20.31 1.24 -1.03
N ALA A 522 19.38 0.72 -1.85
CA ALA A 522 19.08 -0.71 -1.87
C ALA A 522 20.27 -1.54 -2.36
N GLY A 523 20.97 -1.09 -3.40
CA GLY A 523 22.19 -1.71 -3.91
C GLY A 523 23.31 -1.73 -2.87
N GLN A 524 23.52 -0.63 -2.15
CA GLN A 524 24.52 -0.54 -1.08
C GLN A 524 24.19 -1.50 0.09
N SER A 525 22.91 -1.63 0.44
CA SER A 525 22.47 -2.55 1.49
C SER A 525 22.75 -4.03 1.14
N VAL A 526 22.52 -4.40 -0.12
CA VAL A 526 22.87 -5.75 -0.61
C VAL A 526 24.39 -5.93 -0.65
N ARG A 527 25.15 -4.93 -1.10
CA ARG A 527 26.64 -4.98 -1.04
C ARG A 527 27.14 -5.18 0.39
N ALA A 528 26.55 -4.49 1.37
CA ALA A 528 26.90 -4.64 2.77
C ALA A 528 26.60 -6.06 3.29
N LEU A 529 25.46 -6.66 2.92
CA LEU A 529 25.12 -8.05 3.20
C LEU A 529 26.18 -9.00 2.63
N LEU A 530 26.51 -8.87 1.33
CA LEU A 530 27.46 -9.74 0.65
C LEU A 530 28.89 -9.65 1.24
N LYS A 531 29.33 -8.44 1.61
CA LYS A 531 30.61 -8.24 2.32
C LYS A 531 30.65 -8.94 3.67
N LYS A 532 29.53 -8.92 4.42
CA LYS A 532 29.41 -9.54 5.75
C LYS A 532 29.58 -11.08 5.71
N LEU A 533 29.19 -11.71 4.60
CA LEU A 533 29.25 -13.17 4.44
C LEU A 533 30.69 -13.75 4.41
N GLY A 534 31.67 -12.97 3.97
CA GLY A 534 33.08 -13.39 3.94
C GLY A 534 33.81 -13.40 5.29
N GLY A 535 33.19 -12.89 6.35
CA GLY A 535 33.82 -12.72 7.63
C GLY A 535 35.09 -11.84 7.54
N LYS A 536 36.10 -12.11 8.37
CA LYS A 536 37.36 -11.29 8.39
C LYS A 536 38.47 -11.78 7.43
N LYS A 537 38.31 -12.93 6.76
CA LYS A 537 39.45 -13.61 6.09
C LYS A 537 39.21 -14.03 4.63
N GLU A 538 37.97 -14.25 4.20
CA GLU A 538 37.69 -14.80 2.87
C GLU A 538 37.36 -13.66 1.88
N LYS A 539 38.14 -13.52 0.82
CA LYS A 539 37.90 -12.56 -0.27
C LYS A 539 36.84 -13.04 -1.25
N THR A 540 36.63 -14.35 -1.32
CA THR A 540 35.65 -14.98 -2.18
C THR A 540 34.92 -16.10 -1.43
N VAL A 541 33.60 -16.08 -1.47
CA VAL A 541 32.75 -17.13 -0.90
C VAL A 541 32.01 -17.84 -2.03
N CYS A 542 31.97 -19.15 -2.01
CA CYS A 542 31.22 -19.95 -2.98
C CYS A 542 30.17 -20.79 -2.23
N LEU A 543 28.90 -20.51 -2.51
CA LEU A 543 27.74 -21.22 -1.98
C LEU A 543 27.16 -22.10 -3.08
N LYS A 544 26.74 -23.33 -2.73
CA LYS A 544 26.11 -24.23 -3.70
C LYS A 544 24.90 -24.89 -3.08
N ALA A 545 23.86 -25.02 -3.90
CA ALA A 545 22.67 -25.79 -3.57
C ALA A 545 22.04 -26.35 -4.84
N GLU A 546 21.28 -27.42 -4.67
CA GLU A 546 20.43 -27.98 -5.70
C GLU A 546 19.17 -28.55 -5.07
N ASP A 547 18.13 -28.66 -5.86
CA ASP A 547 16.90 -29.35 -5.50
C ASP A 547 16.24 -29.93 -6.75
N PHE A 548 15.24 -30.78 -6.54
CA PHE A 548 14.57 -31.50 -7.62
C PHE A 548 13.06 -31.24 -7.55
N MET A 549 12.46 -31.14 -8.72
CA MET A 549 11.00 -31.17 -8.88
C MET A 549 10.52 -32.63 -8.80
N ASP A 550 9.20 -32.83 -8.68
CA ASP A 550 8.61 -34.18 -8.55
C ASP A 550 8.84 -35.09 -9.77
N ASP A 551 9.04 -34.50 -10.95
CA ASP A 551 9.39 -35.22 -12.17
C ASP A 551 10.88 -35.57 -12.30
N GLY A 552 11.68 -35.22 -11.29
CA GLY A 552 13.13 -35.42 -11.26
C GLY A 552 13.94 -34.34 -11.96
N SER A 553 13.30 -33.30 -12.53
CA SER A 553 14.02 -32.15 -13.08
C SER A 553 14.76 -31.38 -11.97
N ARG A 554 15.95 -30.91 -12.28
CA ARG A 554 16.91 -30.34 -11.34
C ARG A 554 16.98 -28.84 -11.47
N ILE A 555 17.01 -28.12 -10.35
CA ILE A 555 17.43 -26.72 -10.23
C ILE A 555 18.78 -26.70 -9.52
N ALA A 556 19.82 -26.21 -10.17
CA ALA A 556 21.17 -26.09 -9.63
C ALA A 556 21.55 -24.62 -9.46
N LEU A 557 22.23 -24.28 -8.36
CA LEU A 557 22.70 -22.93 -8.09
C LEU A 557 24.11 -22.94 -7.53
N THR A 558 24.97 -22.11 -8.10
CA THR A 558 26.27 -21.74 -7.52
C THR A 558 26.29 -20.22 -7.37
N VAL A 559 26.45 -19.72 -6.13
CA VAL A 559 26.61 -18.30 -5.85
C VAL A 559 28.07 -18.01 -5.55
N ARG A 560 28.73 -17.25 -6.40
CA ARG A 560 30.11 -16.76 -6.20
C ARG A 560 30.05 -15.31 -5.72
N ILE A 561 30.53 -15.05 -4.52
CA ILE A 561 30.48 -13.74 -3.86
C ILE A 561 31.90 -13.19 -3.74
N ASP A 562 32.13 -12.01 -4.29
CA ASP A 562 33.30 -11.18 -4.00
C ASP A 562 33.00 -10.33 -2.77
N THR A 563 33.59 -10.66 -1.64
CA THR A 563 33.35 -9.97 -0.37
C THR A 563 34.09 -8.65 -0.24
N VAL A 564 35.00 -8.34 -1.16
CA VAL A 564 35.72 -7.06 -1.19
C VAL A 564 34.85 -5.99 -1.87
N SER A 565 34.35 -6.28 -3.06
CA SER A 565 33.43 -5.38 -3.78
C SER A 565 32.01 -5.44 -3.26
N GLY A 566 31.59 -6.56 -2.64
CA GLY A 566 30.22 -6.83 -2.27
C GLY A 566 29.36 -7.12 -3.50
N SER A 567 29.88 -7.85 -4.48
CA SER A 567 29.15 -8.31 -5.66
C SER A 567 28.99 -9.84 -5.63
N ALA A 568 28.02 -10.36 -6.36
CA ALA A 568 27.79 -11.79 -6.47
C ALA A 568 27.39 -12.19 -7.88
N CYS A 569 27.74 -13.42 -8.27
CA CYS A 569 27.25 -14.06 -9.47
C CYS A 569 26.39 -15.27 -9.06
N PHE A 570 25.10 -15.24 -9.44
CA PHE A 570 24.15 -16.33 -9.28
C PHE A 570 24.14 -17.13 -10.59
N ASP A 571 24.77 -18.28 -10.56
CA ASP A 571 24.99 -19.14 -11.71
C ASP A 571 24.10 -20.39 -11.58
N PHE A 572 23.10 -20.49 -12.45
CA PHE A 572 22.15 -21.60 -12.52
C PHE A 572 22.55 -22.66 -13.56
N SER A 573 23.78 -22.63 -14.06
CA SER A 573 24.30 -23.66 -14.97
C SER A 573 24.20 -25.06 -14.34
N GLY A 574 23.77 -26.03 -15.15
CA GLY A 574 23.48 -27.40 -14.71
C GLY A 574 22.05 -27.62 -14.22
N THR A 575 21.18 -26.61 -14.32
CA THR A 575 19.73 -26.79 -14.25
C THR A 575 19.24 -27.58 -15.47
N SER A 576 18.18 -28.38 -15.31
CA SER A 576 17.58 -29.15 -16.40
C SER A 576 17.21 -28.29 -17.60
N MET A 577 17.26 -28.88 -18.80
CA MET A 577 16.80 -28.25 -20.02
C MET A 577 15.28 -28.01 -19.98
N GLU A 578 14.76 -27.22 -20.95
CA GLU A 578 13.32 -27.02 -21.15
C GLU A 578 12.56 -28.34 -21.13
N LEU A 579 11.44 -28.35 -20.40
CA LEU A 579 10.61 -29.53 -20.20
C LEU A 579 9.40 -29.54 -21.13
N PRO A 580 8.92 -30.71 -21.54
CA PRO A 580 7.69 -30.84 -22.32
C PRO A 580 6.42 -30.76 -21.46
N ASN A 581 6.45 -29.91 -20.43
CA ASN A 581 5.36 -29.66 -19.49
C ASN A 581 5.38 -28.19 -19.03
N ASN A 582 4.50 -27.80 -18.12
CA ASN A 582 4.31 -26.42 -17.70
C ASN A 582 5.16 -25.97 -16.49
N LEU A 583 6.16 -26.75 -16.09
CA LEU A 583 7.09 -26.39 -14.99
C LEU A 583 8.14 -25.36 -15.44
N ASN A 584 8.28 -25.11 -16.75
CA ASN A 584 9.22 -24.12 -17.25
C ASN A 584 8.93 -22.72 -16.67
N THR A 585 9.99 -21.99 -16.39
CA THR A 585 9.91 -20.72 -15.66
C THR A 585 10.57 -19.60 -16.46
N PRO A 586 9.88 -18.50 -16.76
CA PRO A 586 10.50 -17.36 -17.42
C PRO A 586 11.66 -16.77 -16.60
N ARG A 587 12.72 -16.32 -17.29
CA ARG A 587 13.86 -15.64 -16.66
C ARG A 587 13.43 -14.54 -15.67
N ALA A 588 12.37 -13.80 -16.00
CA ALA A 588 11.83 -12.72 -15.17
C ALA A 588 11.38 -13.20 -13.79
N VAL A 589 10.83 -14.41 -13.67
CA VAL A 589 10.42 -15.02 -12.40
C VAL A 589 11.64 -15.41 -11.56
N THR A 590 12.70 -15.94 -12.20
CA THR A 590 13.97 -16.21 -11.51
C THR A 590 14.58 -14.95 -10.93
N LEU A 591 14.54 -13.82 -11.65
CA LEU A 591 14.96 -12.51 -11.14
C LEU A 591 14.11 -12.05 -9.95
N SER A 592 12.81 -12.28 -9.98
CA SER A 592 11.92 -11.99 -8.86
C SER A 592 12.27 -12.79 -7.61
N ALA A 593 12.57 -14.10 -7.75
CA ALA A 593 12.97 -14.95 -6.65
C ALA A 593 14.29 -14.49 -6.02
N ILE A 594 15.30 -14.13 -6.83
CA ILE A 594 16.57 -13.58 -6.34
C ILE A 594 16.35 -12.28 -5.57
N LEU A 595 15.58 -11.36 -6.14
CA LEU A 595 15.26 -10.07 -5.54
C LEU A 595 14.57 -10.25 -4.19
N TYR A 596 13.58 -11.14 -4.12
CA TYR A 596 12.87 -11.50 -2.89
C TYR A 596 13.82 -12.06 -1.83
N CYS A 597 14.66 -13.04 -2.17
CA CYS A 597 15.59 -13.64 -1.26
C CYS A 597 16.60 -12.64 -0.71
N LEU A 598 17.19 -11.81 -1.56
CA LEU A 598 18.12 -10.77 -1.13
C LEU A 598 17.45 -9.78 -0.18
N ARG A 599 16.20 -9.37 -0.48
CA ARG A 599 15.43 -8.48 0.40
C ARG A 599 15.17 -9.10 1.77
N CYS A 600 14.86 -10.40 1.83
CA CYS A 600 14.66 -11.12 3.09
C CYS A 600 15.97 -11.28 3.90
N LEU A 601 17.11 -11.38 3.22
CA LEU A 601 18.42 -11.55 3.87
C LEU A 601 19.03 -10.23 4.37
N VAL A 602 18.62 -9.09 3.82
CA VAL A 602 19.10 -7.77 4.23
C VAL A 602 18.49 -7.37 5.58
N ASP A 603 19.34 -7.11 6.57
CA ASP A 603 18.98 -6.73 7.94
C ASP A 603 18.70 -5.20 8.05
N SER A 604 17.93 -4.65 7.13
CA SER A 604 17.50 -3.26 7.16
C SER A 604 16.17 -3.07 6.43
N ASN A 605 15.40 -2.09 6.87
CA ASN A 605 14.12 -1.78 6.22
C ASN A 605 14.36 -0.91 4.98
N ILE A 606 14.75 -1.54 3.87
CA ILE A 606 14.91 -0.89 2.57
C ILE A 606 13.66 -1.10 1.71
N PRO A 607 13.30 -0.14 0.84
CA PRO A 607 12.31 -0.38 -0.20
C PRO A 607 12.78 -1.49 -1.12
N LEU A 608 11.86 -2.36 -1.51
CA LEU A 608 12.17 -3.36 -2.52
C LEU A 608 12.14 -2.70 -3.89
N ASN A 609 13.28 -2.66 -4.55
CA ASN A 609 13.42 -2.06 -5.88
C ASN A 609 14.57 -2.71 -6.67
N GLN A 610 14.74 -2.28 -7.92
CA GLN A 610 15.74 -2.81 -8.84
C GLN A 610 17.18 -2.69 -8.32
N GLY A 611 17.47 -1.73 -7.45
CA GLY A 611 18.80 -1.53 -6.85
C GLY A 611 19.32 -2.77 -6.12
N CYS A 612 18.45 -3.60 -5.55
CA CYS A 612 18.87 -4.85 -4.92
C CYS A 612 19.60 -5.81 -5.88
N LEU A 613 19.34 -5.73 -7.20
CA LEU A 613 19.99 -6.55 -8.22
C LEU A 613 21.23 -5.88 -8.83
N GLU A 614 21.53 -4.61 -8.54
CA GLU A 614 22.72 -3.93 -9.10
C GLU A 614 24.05 -4.65 -8.79
N PRO A 615 24.30 -5.18 -7.57
CA PRO A 615 25.53 -5.89 -7.28
C PRO A 615 25.50 -7.36 -7.73
N VAL A 616 24.50 -7.79 -8.49
CA VAL A 616 24.27 -9.20 -8.81
C VAL A 616 24.28 -9.44 -10.31
N GLU A 617 25.14 -10.34 -10.75
CA GLU A 617 25.12 -10.94 -12.08
C GLU A 617 24.32 -12.24 -12.01
N VAL A 618 23.49 -12.51 -13.03
CA VAL A 618 22.63 -13.70 -13.12
C VAL A 618 22.89 -14.44 -14.41
N LEU A 619 23.43 -15.65 -14.30
CA LEU A 619 23.71 -16.55 -15.42
C LEU A 619 22.65 -17.65 -15.44
N ILE A 620 21.89 -17.71 -16.52
CA ILE A 620 20.87 -18.74 -16.79
C ILE A 620 21.09 -19.20 -18.23
N GLU A 621 21.19 -20.50 -18.42
CA GLU A 621 21.40 -21.11 -19.71
C GLU A 621 20.12 -21.03 -20.56
N GLU A 622 20.22 -20.51 -21.78
CA GLU A 622 19.09 -20.42 -22.73
C GLU A 622 18.61 -21.83 -23.10
N GLY A 623 17.30 -22.02 -23.21
CA GLY A 623 16.69 -23.34 -23.44
C GLY A 623 16.68 -24.23 -22.19
N SER A 624 16.99 -23.69 -21.01
CA SER A 624 16.83 -24.40 -19.75
C SER A 624 15.42 -24.21 -19.17
N LEU A 625 15.11 -24.98 -18.13
CA LEU A 625 13.92 -24.87 -17.30
C LEU A 625 13.66 -23.43 -16.82
N LEU A 626 14.70 -22.60 -16.63
CA LEU A 626 14.65 -21.25 -16.10
C LEU A 626 14.76 -20.14 -17.17
N ALA A 627 14.97 -20.51 -18.41
CA ALA A 627 14.97 -19.62 -19.58
C ALA A 627 14.46 -20.41 -20.81
N PRO A 628 13.21 -20.85 -20.79
CA PRO A 628 12.63 -21.68 -21.85
C PRO A 628 12.38 -20.86 -23.12
N SER A 629 12.05 -21.58 -24.19
CA SER A 629 11.65 -20.98 -25.45
C SER A 629 10.33 -20.20 -25.36
N ASP A 630 10.08 -19.30 -26.31
CA ASP A 630 8.87 -18.48 -26.40
C ASP A 630 7.55 -19.28 -26.49
N LYS A 631 7.60 -20.58 -26.76
CA LYS A 631 6.42 -21.44 -26.92
C LYS A 631 6.20 -22.40 -25.77
N ALA A 632 7.14 -22.48 -24.84
CA ALA A 632 7.06 -23.40 -23.70
C ALA A 632 5.90 -23.06 -22.78
N ALA A 633 5.21 -24.09 -22.28
CA ALA A 633 4.22 -23.93 -21.22
C ALA A 633 4.90 -23.50 -19.91
N VAL A 634 4.29 -22.58 -19.17
CA VAL A 634 4.89 -21.93 -17.99
C VAL A 634 3.92 -21.77 -16.81
N ALA A 635 2.67 -22.23 -16.91
CA ALA A 635 1.64 -21.99 -15.89
C ALA A 635 2.09 -22.45 -14.50
N ALA A 636 2.62 -23.66 -14.37
CA ALA A 636 3.14 -24.18 -13.11
C ALA A 636 4.50 -23.59 -12.73
N GLY A 637 5.27 -23.08 -13.69
CA GLY A 637 6.52 -22.38 -13.41
C GLY A 637 6.38 -21.20 -12.48
N ASN A 638 5.28 -20.46 -12.62
CA ASN A 638 4.96 -19.32 -11.74
C ASN A 638 4.63 -19.73 -10.30
N VAL A 639 4.04 -20.89 -10.08
CA VAL A 639 3.45 -21.30 -8.79
C VAL A 639 4.18 -22.47 -8.10
N LEU A 640 5.06 -23.18 -8.80
CA LEU A 640 5.85 -24.31 -8.30
C LEU A 640 7.34 -24.00 -8.41
N THR A 641 7.85 -23.84 -9.64
CA THR A 641 9.28 -23.66 -9.89
C THR A 641 9.80 -22.37 -9.23
N SER A 642 9.01 -21.29 -9.20
CA SER A 642 9.35 -20.05 -8.51
C SER A 642 9.65 -20.27 -7.02
N GLN A 643 8.84 -21.06 -6.33
CA GLN A 643 9.05 -21.40 -4.92
C GLN A 643 10.27 -22.29 -4.73
N ARG A 644 10.51 -23.24 -5.65
CA ARG A 644 11.73 -24.06 -5.61
C ARG A 644 13.00 -23.25 -5.81
N ILE A 645 13.01 -22.29 -6.73
CA ILE A 645 14.13 -21.36 -6.91
C ILE A 645 14.43 -20.63 -5.60
N THR A 646 13.40 -20.13 -4.92
CA THR A 646 13.52 -19.45 -3.64
C THR A 646 14.09 -20.36 -2.56
N ASP A 647 13.58 -21.61 -2.44
CA ASP A 647 14.08 -22.62 -1.52
C ASP A 647 15.56 -22.95 -1.79
N VAL A 648 15.95 -23.11 -3.05
CA VAL A 648 17.35 -23.37 -3.46
C VAL A 648 18.27 -22.21 -3.07
N ILE A 649 17.83 -20.97 -3.24
CA ILE A 649 18.59 -19.79 -2.84
C ILE A 649 18.75 -19.77 -1.31
N PHE A 650 17.65 -19.88 -0.55
CA PHE A 650 17.74 -19.90 0.92
C PHE A 650 18.54 -21.07 1.46
N LYS A 651 18.48 -22.24 0.81
CA LYS A 651 19.33 -23.40 1.11
C LYS A 651 20.81 -23.07 0.91
N ALA A 652 21.17 -22.42 -0.21
CA ALA A 652 22.55 -21.99 -0.47
C ALA A 652 23.06 -21.03 0.62
N PHE A 653 22.25 -20.07 1.04
CA PHE A 653 22.59 -19.12 2.10
C PHE A 653 22.40 -19.68 3.52
N LYS A 654 21.88 -20.91 3.67
CA LYS A 654 21.55 -21.55 4.96
C LYS A 654 20.63 -20.69 5.83
N ALA A 655 19.67 -20.00 5.19
CA ALA A 655 18.78 -19.05 5.84
C ALA A 655 17.64 -19.75 6.58
N CYS A 656 16.98 -20.71 5.95
CA CYS A 656 15.87 -21.48 6.53
C CYS A 656 15.70 -22.82 5.81
N ALA A 657 14.88 -23.70 6.39
CA ALA A 657 14.41 -24.92 5.74
C ALA A 657 13.43 -24.58 4.61
N ALA A 658 13.18 -25.57 3.73
CA ALA A 658 12.28 -25.41 2.59
C ALA A 658 10.87 -25.00 3.00
N SER A 659 10.21 -24.28 2.10
CA SER A 659 8.79 -23.94 2.20
C SER A 659 7.87 -25.12 1.83
N GLN A 660 6.57 -24.85 1.64
CA GLN A 660 5.62 -25.80 1.08
C GLN A 660 5.96 -26.21 -0.38
N GLY A 661 6.73 -25.41 -1.10
CA GLY A 661 7.24 -25.67 -2.45
C GLY A 661 6.22 -25.54 -3.59
N CYS A 662 4.99 -25.18 -3.27
CA CYS A 662 3.88 -25.00 -4.21
C CYS A 662 2.88 -23.99 -3.66
N MET A 663 2.21 -23.21 -4.53
CA MET A 663 1.07 -22.38 -4.14
C MET A 663 -0.14 -23.19 -3.68
N ASN A 664 -0.18 -24.50 -3.97
CA ASN A 664 -1.31 -25.39 -3.70
C ASN A 664 -2.63 -24.86 -4.29
N ASN A 665 -2.61 -24.58 -5.58
CA ASN A 665 -3.76 -24.06 -6.30
C ASN A 665 -4.85 -25.11 -6.43
N LEU A 666 -6.06 -24.76 -6.02
CA LEU A 666 -7.29 -25.51 -6.31
C LEU A 666 -8.04 -24.77 -7.42
N THR A 667 -8.21 -25.39 -8.55
CA THR A 667 -8.91 -24.81 -9.71
C THR A 667 -9.99 -25.75 -10.18
N PHE A 668 -11.20 -25.25 -10.37
CA PHE A 668 -12.32 -25.97 -10.99
C PHE A 668 -13.32 -25.00 -11.60
N GLY A 669 -14.17 -25.51 -12.46
CA GLY A 669 -15.19 -24.70 -13.15
C GLY A 669 -15.89 -25.47 -14.26
N ASN A 670 -16.69 -24.74 -15.03
CA ASN A 670 -17.38 -25.20 -16.22
C ASN A 670 -17.46 -24.06 -17.27
N ASP A 671 -18.32 -24.18 -18.27
CA ASP A 671 -18.48 -23.15 -19.31
C ASP A 671 -19.09 -21.83 -18.82
N GLN A 672 -19.59 -21.77 -17.56
CA GLN A 672 -20.29 -20.63 -17.00
C GLN A 672 -19.50 -19.93 -15.88
N PHE A 673 -18.64 -20.65 -15.16
CA PHE A 673 -17.81 -20.08 -14.11
C PHE A 673 -16.47 -20.79 -14.01
N ALA A 674 -15.49 -20.06 -13.43
CA ALA A 674 -14.20 -20.58 -13.02
C ALA A 674 -13.95 -20.23 -11.56
N TYR A 675 -13.43 -21.16 -10.79
CA TYR A 675 -13.00 -20.97 -9.41
C TYR A 675 -11.50 -21.26 -9.31
N TYR A 676 -10.79 -20.40 -8.58
CA TYR A 676 -9.36 -20.51 -8.30
C TYR A 676 -9.10 -20.16 -6.84
N GLU A 677 -8.37 -21.00 -6.12
CA GLU A 677 -8.04 -20.84 -4.71
C GLU A 677 -6.58 -21.20 -4.46
N THR A 678 -5.96 -20.59 -3.46
CA THR A 678 -4.64 -20.96 -2.96
C THR A 678 -4.74 -21.43 -1.52
N ILE A 679 -4.12 -22.57 -1.19
CA ILE A 679 -4.18 -23.17 0.14
C ILE A 679 -2.81 -22.98 0.82
N ALA A 680 -2.81 -22.23 1.94
CA ALA A 680 -1.58 -21.95 2.66
C ALA A 680 -0.97 -23.24 3.26
N GLY A 681 0.30 -23.51 2.95
CA GLY A 681 1.04 -24.66 3.49
C GLY A 681 1.82 -24.33 4.74
N GLY A 682 2.83 -23.45 4.62
CA GLY A 682 3.64 -23.03 5.75
C GLY A 682 5.05 -22.59 5.40
N ALA A 683 5.74 -22.02 6.39
CA ALA A 683 7.13 -21.59 6.32
C ALA A 683 8.05 -22.58 7.04
N GLY A 684 9.21 -22.86 6.47
CA GLY A 684 10.26 -23.65 7.09
C GLY A 684 10.90 -22.94 8.29
N ALA A 685 11.48 -23.69 9.21
CA ALA A 685 12.22 -23.16 10.36
C ALA A 685 13.58 -22.59 9.95
N GLY A 686 14.11 -21.67 10.74
CA GLY A 686 15.44 -21.12 10.58
C GLY A 686 16.24 -21.13 11.88
N PRO A 687 17.50 -20.65 11.85
CA PRO A 687 18.33 -20.59 13.05
C PRO A 687 17.67 -19.71 14.13
N GLY A 688 17.30 -20.33 15.25
CA GLY A 688 16.71 -19.62 16.40
C GLY A 688 15.22 -19.33 16.32
N TRP A 689 14.49 -19.83 15.32
CA TRP A 689 13.03 -19.69 15.20
C TRP A 689 12.38 -20.94 14.60
N HIS A 690 11.11 -21.14 14.93
CA HIS A 690 10.30 -22.27 14.47
C HIS A 690 9.61 -21.95 13.14
N GLY A 691 9.37 -23.00 12.33
CA GLY A 691 8.48 -22.90 11.19
C GLY A 691 7.04 -22.56 11.60
N GLN A 692 6.25 -22.05 10.67
CA GLN A 692 4.86 -21.69 10.91
C GLN A 692 3.94 -22.35 9.89
N SER A 693 2.88 -23.02 10.38
CA SER A 693 1.87 -23.64 9.54
C SER A 693 0.85 -22.62 9.02
N ALA A 694 0.20 -22.95 7.91
CA ALA A 694 -0.92 -22.18 7.33
C ALA A 694 -0.58 -20.72 7.03
N VAL A 695 0.62 -20.46 6.52
CA VAL A 695 1.03 -19.15 5.97
C VAL A 695 1.48 -19.32 4.53
N HIS A 696 1.15 -18.35 3.69
CA HIS A 696 1.74 -18.27 2.35
C HIS A 696 3.17 -17.73 2.45
N THR A 697 4.09 -18.32 1.67
CA THR A 697 5.48 -17.91 1.61
C THR A 697 5.99 -17.92 0.18
N HIS A 698 6.91 -17.02 -0.14
CA HIS A 698 7.65 -16.94 -1.39
C HIS A 698 6.82 -16.54 -2.63
N MET A 699 5.59 -16.06 -2.42
CA MET A 699 4.71 -15.57 -3.49
C MET A 699 4.03 -14.28 -3.10
#